data_b11740e4406fa1b6ef611e266b7b6faf
#
_entry.id   b11740e4406fa1b6ef611e266b7b6faf
#
_cell.length_a   1.000
_cell.length_b   1.000
_cell.length_c   1.000
_cell.angle_alpha   90.00
_cell.angle_beta   90.00
_cell.angle_gamma   90.00
#
_symmetry.space_group_name_H-M   'P 1'
#
loop_
_entity.id
_entity.type
_entity.pdbx_description
1 polymer ?
#
loop_
_entity_poly.entity_id
_entity_poly.type
_entity_poly.pdbx_seq_one_letter_code
_entity_poly.pdbx_strand_id
1 'polypeptide(L)'
;MVPSQIQFQTLQMKQNDKKIIILLFLFMVFNFDIHYYVAIRTKEDMYMSKNNIKLGIAGLTAAATGAALFTAKKMSDKKKEEEKKVTSDYRNTERGKYEKNSKGIYYTNGNYEAFARPEKPANVDNKNAYIVGSGLAALAAACFLVRDGQMPGKNIHILEAMDIAGGACDGIYDPTRGYVMRGGREMENHFECLWDLFRSIPSLEIEGASVLDEYYWLNKHDPNYSLCRATINQGKDAHTDGKFDLSTKGAMEIMKLFMTPDEDLYDKTIEDVFDEEVFDSTFWMYWRSMFAFENWHSALEMKLYFQRFIHHISGLPDFSALKFTRYNQYESLILPMQKYLEAHGVDFQFNTEVTNVEFEFDGDKKVAKTIECKVNGTETGIVLTENDLVFVTNGSCTEGTIYGDQDHAPNGDAEVRTSGCWSLWKNIAKQDPSFGHPEKFCSDISKTNWESATVTTLDDKIIPYITNICKRDPRSGKTVTGGIVTCRDSSWLMSWTINRQGQFKNQDPNKVCVWVYGLFTDVDGDYIKKPMRECTGKEITEEWLYHLGVPTDQIEELATNSARCVPTMMPYITAFFMPRTKGDRPDVIPDGCVNFAFLGQFADTPRDTVFTTEYSVRTAMEAVYGLLGVDRGVPEVWGSVYDVRELLDSSVKLMDGKSPLEIDLGPLNIFKKPILKAIKGTVIEKLLKDHDIIKSDMKY
;
A
#
# COMPACT_ATOMS: atom_id res chain seq x y z
N MET A 1 -30.22 -39.28 -23.09
CA MET A 1 -31.06 -38.86 -21.95
C MET A 1 -30.35 -37.68 -21.28
N VAL A 2 -30.85 -36.51 -21.54
CA VAL A 2 -30.36 -35.24 -20.95
C VAL A 2 -31.21 -35.00 -19.70
N PRO A 3 -30.64 -34.71 -18.53
CA PRO A 3 -31.43 -34.24 -17.41
C PRO A 3 -31.59 -32.71 -17.49
N SER A 4 -32.84 -32.35 -17.64
CA SER A 4 -33.59 -31.15 -17.21
C SER A 4 -32.85 -29.98 -16.59
N GLN A 5 -33.10 -28.83 -17.22
CA GLN A 5 -33.11 -27.46 -16.80
C GLN A 5 -33.20 -27.24 -15.28
N ILE A 6 -32.15 -26.70 -14.70
CA ILE A 6 -32.22 -25.96 -13.44
C ILE A 6 -32.69 -24.55 -13.80
N GLN A 7 -33.96 -24.27 -13.51
CA GLN A 7 -34.51 -22.92 -13.52
C GLN A 7 -33.80 -22.08 -12.44
N PHE A 8 -32.97 -21.15 -12.87
CA PHE A 8 -32.59 -20.02 -12.03
C PHE A 8 -33.84 -19.16 -11.79
N GLN A 9 -34.52 -19.39 -10.68
CA GLN A 9 -35.45 -18.39 -10.15
C GLN A 9 -34.61 -17.20 -9.68
N THR A 10 -34.54 -16.16 -10.50
CA THR A 10 -34.16 -14.82 -10.09
C THR A 10 -35.20 -14.39 -9.03
N LEU A 11 -34.80 -14.50 -7.77
CA LEU A 11 -35.55 -13.88 -6.66
C LEU A 11 -35.49 -12.37 -6.91
N GLN A 12 -36.54 -11.84 -7.52
CA GLN A 12 -36.82 -10.39 -7.45
C GLN A 12 -37.05 -10.03 -5.98
N MET A 13 -35.99 -9.53 -5.34
CA MET A 13 -36.09 -8.93 -4.01
C MET A 13 -37.15 -7.84 -4.07
N LYS A 14 -38.19 -7.96 -3.20
CA LYS A 14 -39.23 -6.96 -3.09
C LYS A 14 -38.59 -5.60 -2.78
N GLN A 15 -39.14 -4.54 -3.33
CA GLN A 15 -38.62 -3.16 -3.20
C GLN A 15 -38.42 -2.73 -1.72
N ASN A 16 -39.10 -3.38 -0.78
CA ASN A 16 -38.94 -3.19 0.66
C ASN A 16 -37.65 -3.82 1.21
N ASP A 17 -37.16 -4.94 0.65
CA ASP A 17 -35.96 -5.62 1.11
C ASP A 17 -34.69 -4.81 0.77
N LYS A 18 -34.70 -4.15 -0.40
CA LYS A 18 -33.62 -3.20 -0.78
C LYS A 18 -33.57 -1.99 0.16
N LYS A 19 -34.73 -1.51 0.62
CA LYS A 19 -34.79 -0.39 1.59
C LYS A 19 -34.28 -0.80 2.96
N ILE A 20 -34.50 -2.04 3.39
CA ILE A 20 -34.01 -2.57 4.67
C ILE A 20 -32.51 -2.80 4.64
N ILE A 21 -31.94 -3.30 3.56
CA ILE A 21 -30.48 -3.45 3.39
C ILE A 21 -29.80 -2.08 3.40
N ILE A 22 -30.33 -1.12 2.67
CA ILE A 22 -29.84 0.26 2.66
C ILE A 22 -30.00 0.90 4.05
N LEU A 23 -31.10 0.65 4.75
CA LEU A 23 -31.30 1.17 6.12
C LEU A 23 -30.37 0.50 7.15
N LEU A 24 -30.08 -0.80 7.04
CA LEU A 24 -29.13 -1.49 7.91
C LEU A 24 -27.70 -1.05 7.61
N PHE A 25 -27.35 -0.90 6.35
CA PHE A 25 -26.06 -0.36 5.92
C PHE A 25 -25.93 1.11 6.34
N LEU A 26 -26.95 1.92 6.12
CA LEU A 26 -27.00 3.32 6.58
C LEU A 26 -27.04 3.39 8.12
N PHE A 27 -27.67 2.47 8.81
CA PHE A 27 -27.73 2.43 10.27
C PHE A 27 -26.40 2.00 10.91
N MET A 28 -25.66 1.07 10.28
CA MET A 28 -24.29 0.72 10.68
C MET A 28 -23.28 1.83 10.34
N VAL A 29 -23.52 2.56 9.25
CA VAL A 29 -22.59 3.52 8.65
C VAL A 29 -22.90 4.97 9.03
N PHE A 30 -24.19 5.35 9.21
CA PHE A 30 -24.64 6.74 9.36
C PHE A 30 -25.06 7.13 10.78
N ASN A 31 -24.66 6.40 11.80
CA ASN A 31 -25.02 6.76 13.18
C ASN A 31 -24.44 8.10 13.66
N PHE A 32 -23.65 8.77 12.84
CA PHE A 32 -22.93 10.00 13.22
C PHE A 32 -23.49 11.30 12.64
N ASP A 33 -24.16 11.28 11.50
CA ASP A 33 -24.48 12.54 10.82
C ASP A 33 -25.91 13.08 11.03
N ILE A 34 -26.81 12.28 11.62
CA ILE A 34 -28.17 12.78 11.89
C ILE A 34 -28.15 13.92 12.92
N HIS A 35 -27.25 13.90 13.88
CA HIS A 35 -27.13 15.00 14.86
C HIS A 35 -26.52 16.26 14.24
N TYR A 36 -25.61 16.14 13.31
CA TYR A 36 -24.99 17.31 12.66
C TYR A 36 -25.91 17.97 11.65
N TYR A 37 -26.63 17.17 10.85
CA TYR A 37 -27.59 17.68 9.87
C TYR A 37 -28.88 18.23 10.48
N VAL A 38 -29.35 17.62 11.56
CA VAL A 38 -30.50 18.14 12.32
C VAL A 38 -30.15 19.42 13.05
N ALA A 39 -28.90 19.56 13.56
CA ALA A 39 -28.44 20.77 14.25
C ALA A 39 -28.26 21.98 13.31
N ILE A 40 -27.90 21.77 12.06
CA ILE A 40 -27.73 22.85 11.06
C ILE A 40 -29.09 23.36 10.55
N ARG A 41 -30.09 22.49 10.39
CA ARG A 41 -31.44 22.90 9.89
C ARG A 41 -32.37 23.47 10.99
N THR A 42 -32.15 23.11 12.25
CA THR A 42 -32.98 23.65 13.35
C THR A 42 -32.64 25.10 13.73
N LYS A 43 -31.59 25.71 13.16
CA LYS A 43 -31.30 27.12 13.39
C LYS A 43 -32.11 28.09 12.49
N GLU A 44 -32.68 27.60 11.41
CA GLU A 44 -33.50 28.43 10.51
C GLU A 44 -35.02 28.33 10.66
N ASP A 45 -35.57 27.29 11.33
CA ASP A 45 -37.01 27.04 11.41
C ASP A 45 -37.55 26.95 12.84
N MET A 46 -37.04 27.73 13.79
CA MET A 46 -37.57 27.73 15.18
C MET A 46 -38.64 28.77 15.37
N TYR A 47 -39.78 28.61 14.72
CA TYR A 47 -41.06 29.19 15.07
C TYR A 47 -42.22 28.30 14.62
N MET A 48 -42.54 27.26 15.40
CA MET A 48 -43.91 26.66 15.39
C MET A 48 -44.21 25.90 16.69
N SER A 49 -45.39 26.19 17.16
CA SER A 49 -46.13 25.92 18.37
C SER A 49 -46.15 24.49 18.94
N LYS A 50 -46.23 24.42 20.28
CA LYS A 50 -46.22 23.28 21.22
C LYS A 50 -47.33 22.20 21.12
N ASN A 51 -48.08 22.05 20.03
CA ASN A 51 -49.25 21.19 20.04
C ASN A 51 -49.26 19.95 19.13
N ASN A 52 -48.11 19.43 18.67
CA ASN A 52 -48.12 18.25 17.79
C ASN A 52 -46.97 17.26 18.05
N ILE A 53 -46.84 16.73 19.27
CA ILE A 53 -45.86 15.70 19.62
C ILE A 53 -46.19 14.33 18.96
N LYS A 54 -47.44 14.04 18.67
CA LYS A 54 -47.86 12.78 18.01
C LYS A 54 -47.71 12.79 16.47
N LEU A 55 -47.67 13.95 15.83
CA LEU A 55 -47.35 14.09 14.40
C LEU A 55 -45.79 14.18 14.16
N GLY A 56 -45.01 14.54 15.16
CA GLY A 56 -43.57 14.70 15.06
C GLY A 56 -42.80 13.39 14.79
N ILE A 57 -43.26 12.27 15.36
CA ILE A 57 -42.59 10.97 15.18
C ILE A 57 -42.84 10.42 13.77
N ALA A 58 -44.05 10.56 13.23
CA ALA A 58 -44.35 10.17 11.85
C ALA A 58 -43.66 11.13 10.85
N GLY A 59 -43.50 12.42 11.19
CA GLY A 59 -42.81 13.42 10.41
C GLY A 59 -41.27 13.22 10.39
N LEU A 60 -40.70 12.83 11.52
CA LEU A 60 -39.26 12.54 11.62
C LEU A 60 -38.88 11.28 10.83
N THR A 61 -39.72 10.24 10.83
CA THR A 61 -39.52 9.04 10.00
C THR A 61 -39.68 9.38 8.52
N ALA A 62 -40.62 10.24 8.16
CA ALA A 62 -40.82 10.71 6.79
C ALA A 62 -39.70 11.67 6.34
N ALA A 63 -39.20 12.54 7.23
CA ALA A 63 -38.13 13.47 6.95
C ALA A 63 -36.75 12.74 6.82
N ALA A 64 -36.49 11.77 7.72
CA ALA A 64 -35.26 10.94 7.60
C ALA A 64 -35.29 10.06 6.34
N THR A 65 -36.47 9.49 6.02
CA THR A 65 -36.70 8.72 4.78
C THR A 65 -36.66 9.66 3.55
N GLY A 66 -37.18 10.87 3.66
CA GLY A 66 -37.16 11.88 2.63
C GLY A 66 -35.74 12.44 2.39
N ALA A 67 -34.95 12.71 3.43
CA ALA A 67 -33.59 13.19 3.34
C ALA A 67 -32.66 12.09 2.79
N ALA A 68 -32.80 10.84 3.25
CA ALA A 68 -32.06 9.70 2.70
C ALA A 68 -32.42 9.42 1.24
N LEU A 69 -33.70 9.53 0.88
CA LEU A 69 -34.21 9.41 -0.50
C LEU A 69 -33.77 10.61 -1.37
N PHE A 70 -33.69 11.81 -0.80
CA PHE A 70 -33.24 13.02 -1.50
C PHE A 70 -31.73 13.00 -1.71
N THR A 71 -30.96 12.55 -0.70
CA THR A 71 -29.51 12.39 -0.82
C THR A 71 -29.17 11.23 -1.76
N ALA A 72 -29.83 10.09 -1.63
CA ALA A 72 -29.69 8.97 -2.56
C ALA A 72 -30.14 9.35 -3.98
N LYS A 73 -31.18 10.18 -4.12
CA LYS A 73 -31.61 10.71 -5.41
C LYS A 73 -30.62 11.73 -5.98
N LYS A 74 -30.05 12.62 -5.15
CA LYS A 74 -29.07 13.62 -5.57
C LYS A 74 -27.72 12.96 -5.93
N MET A 75 -27.31 11.93 -5.19
CA MET A 75 -26.15 11.10 -5.54
C MET A 75 -26.44 10.26 -6.78
N SER A 76 -27.63 9.68 -6.91
CA SER A 76 -28.07 8.98 -8.12
C SER A 76 -28.21 9.90 -9.33
N ASP A 77 -28.67 11.15 -9.13
CA ASP A 77 -28.82 12.11 -10.20
C ASP A 77 -27.45 12.71 -10.61
N LYS A 78 -26.55 12.97 -9.64
CA LYS A 78 -25.15 13.34 -9.91
C LYS A 78 -24.41 12.21 -10.59
N LYS A 79 -24.55 10.98 -10.09
CA LYS A 79 -24.03 9.79 -10.72
C LYS A 79 -24.62 9.55 -12.10
N LYS A 80 -25.93 9.82 -12.29
CA LYS A 80 -26.60 9.74 -13.60
C LYS A 80 -26.22 10.90 -14.53
N GLU A 81 -25.82 12.07 -14.03
CA GLU A 81 -25.28 13.16 -14.85
C GLU A 81 -23.82 12.86 -15.23
N GLU A 82 -23.03 12.32 -14.33
CA GLU A 82 -21.70 11.78 -14.63
C GLU A 82 -21.81 10.55 -15.54
N GLU A 83 -22.71 9.61 -15.24
CA GLU A 83 -23.04 8.49 -16.14
C GLU A 83 -23.65 8.95 -17.47
N LYS A 84 -24.39 10.06 -17.56
CA LYS A 84 -24.86 10.61 -18.84
C LYS A 84 -23.78 11.25 -19.66
N LYS A 85 -22.75 11.85 -19.04
CA LYS A 85 -21.56 12.29 -19.77
C LYS A 85 -20.74 11.09 -20.28
N VAL A 86 -20.73 9.99 -19.49
CA VAL A 86 -20.01 8.77 -19.79
C VAL A 86 -20.84 7.83 -20.70
N THR A 87 -22.15 7.72 -20.47
CA THR A 87 -23.04 6.76 -21.18
C THR A 87 -23.59 7.26 -22.51
N SER A 88 -23.39 8.51 -22.93
CA SER A 88 -23.82 8.93 -24.26
C SER A 88 -23.05 8.21 -25.37
N ASP A 89 -21.78 7.87 -25.11
CA ASP A 89 -20.94 7.13 -26.05
C ASP A 89 -21.06 5.61 -25.92
N TYR A 90 -21.38 5.09 -24.73
CA TYR A 90 -21.45 3.65 -24.46
C TYR A 90 -22.53 2.93 -25.27
N ARG A 91 -23.66 3.59 -25.56
CA ARG A 91 -24.75 3.00 -26.36
C ARG A 91 -24.48 2.97 -27.86
N ASN A 92 -23.49 3.73 -28.32
CA ASN A 92 -23.11 3.81 -29.72
C ASN A 92 -21.82 3.09 -30.09
N THR A 93 -21.13 2.49 -29.08
CA THR A 93 -19.96 1.66 -29.32
C THR A 93 -20.38 0.27 -29.77
N GLU A 94 -19.67 -0.27 -30.75
CA GLU A 94 -19.83 -1.66 -31.20
C GLU A 94 -19.78 -2.61 -30.01
N ARG A 95 -20.69 -3.59 -29.97
CA ARG A 95 -20.77 -4.58 -28.89
C ARG A 95 -19.39 -5.19 -28.62
N GLY A 96 -18.89 -5.01 -27.40
CA GLY A 96 -17.67 -5.68 -26.91
C GLY A 96 -16.48 -4.77 -26.65
N LYS A 97 -16.58 -3.44 -26.86
CA LYS A 97 -15.53 -2.51 -26.43
C LYS A 97 -15.85 -1.97 -25.04
N TYR A 98 -14.92 -2.18 -24.12
CA TYR A 98 -14.97 -1.55 -22.80
C TYR A 98 -14.76 -0.04 -22.93
N GLU A 99 -15.39 0.73 -22.06
CA GLU A 99 -15.23 2.18 -22.05
C GLU A 99 -13.83 2.55 -21.58
N LYS A 100 -13.09 3.21 -22.45
CA LYS A 100 -11.78 3.77 -22.12
C LYS A 100 -11.96 5.13 -21.45
N ASN A 101 -11.17 5.41 -20.43
CA ASN A 101 -11.11 6.73 -19.82
C ASN A 101 -10.45 7.75 -20.77
N SER A 102 -10.34 9.02 -20.33
CA SER A 102 -9.71 10.09 -21.13
C SER A 102 -8.23 9.80 -21.50
N LYS A 103 -7.58 8.87 -20.82
CA LYS A 103 -6.20 8.43 -21.06
C LYS A 103 -6.12 7.18 -21.97
N GLY A 104 -7.24 6.68 -22.47
CA GLY A 104 -7.30 5.49 -23.31
C GLY A 104 -7.23 4.16 -22.54
N ILE A 105 -7.34 4.18 -21.23
CA ILE A 105 -7.27 3.02 -20.34
C ILE A 105 -8.68 2.59 -19.98
N TYR A 106 -8.94 1.28 -19.93
CA TYR A 106 -10.12 0.72 -19.27
C TYR A 106 -9.73 -0.32 -18.23
N TYR A 107 -10.62 -0.57 -17.26
CA TYR A 107 -10.43 -1.49 -16.16
C TYR A 107 -11.37 -2.67 -16.25
N THR A 108 -10.93 -3.84 -15.81
CA THR A 108 -11.70 -5.08 -15.92
C THR A 108 -11.61 -5.93 -14.66
N ASN A 109 -12.75 -6.53 -14.27
CA ASN A 109 -12.83 -7.60 -13.26
C ASN A 109 -12.75 -8.98 -13.90
N GLY A 110 -12.71 -9.05 -15.23
CA GLY A 110 -12.70 -10.30 -15.97
C GLY A 110 -11.28 -10.87 -16.04
N ASN A 111 -11.03 -11.96 -15.32
CA ASN A 111 -9.71 -12.58 -15.31
C ASN A 111 -9.30 -13.22 -16.64
N TYR A 112 -10.23 -13.47 -17.58
CA TYR A 112 -9.90 -14.03 -18.90
C TYR A 112 -8.94 -13.12 -19.68
N GLU A 113 -9.02 -11.81 -19.51
CA GLU A 113 -8.12 -10.86 -20.16
C GLU A 113 -6.67 -11.04 -19.72
N ALA A 114 -6.45 -11.48 -18.47
CA ALA A 114 -5.11 -11.80 -17.99
C ALA A 114 -4.44 -12.93 -18.79
N PHE A 115 -5.22 -13.80 -19.43
CA PHE A 115 -4.73 -14.90 -20.26
C PHE A 115 -4.76 -14.57 -21.76
N ALA A 116 -5.37 -13.45 -22.16
CA ALA A 116 -5.44 -13.03 -23.55
C ALA A 116 -4.20 -12.20 -23.92
N ARG A 117 -3.75 -12.41 -25.17
CA ARG A 117 -2.72 -11.56 -25.77
C ARG A 117 -3.41 -10.40 -26.50
N PRO A 118 -3.10 -9.13 -26.17
CA PRO A 118 -3.65 -8.00 -26.91
C PRO A 118 -3.12 -7.96 -28.34
N GLU A 119 -3.86 -7.30 -29.22
CA GLU A 119 -3.37 -6.99 -30.55
C GLU A 119 -2.16 -6.04 -30.46
N LYS A 120 -1.23 -6.16 -31.40
CA LYS A 120 -0.06 -5.30 -31.48
C LYS A 120 -0.48 -3.86 -31.77
N PRO A 121 -0.12 -2.87 -30.92
CA PRO A 121 -0.45 -1.47 -31.20
C PRO A 121 0.12 -0.97 -32.51
N ALA A 122 -0.62 -0.09 -33.18
CA ALA A 122 -0.19 0.48 -34.45
C ALA A 122 1.13 1.25 -34.33
N ASN A 123 1.99 1.11 -35.33
CA ASN A 123 3.28 1.81 -35.43
C ASN A 123 4.28 1.61 -34.27
N VAL A 124 4.06 0.63 -33.39
CA VAL A 124 4.94 0.40 -32.22
C VAL A 124 6.37 0.06 -32.64
N ASP A 125 6.58 -0.60 -33.79
CA ASP A 125 7.90 -0.92 -34.31
C ASP A 125 8.78 0.31 -34.65
N ASN A 126 8.14 1.46 -34.88
CA ASN A 126 8.80 2.73 -35.21
C ASN A 126 8.88 3.69 -34.01
N LYS A 127 8.49 3.25 -32.82
CA LYS A 127 8.57 4.03 -31.59
C LYS A 127 9.79 3.60 -30.80
N ASN A 128 10.38 4.56 -30.06
CA ASN A 128 11.32 4.25 -28.98
C ASN A 128 10.67 4.56 -27.63
N ALA A 129 11.12 3.90 -26.60
CA ALA A 129 10.70 4.15 -25.22
C ALA A 129 11.94 4.42 -24.35
N TYR A 130 11.95 5.57 -23.71
CA TYR A 130 12.98 5.95 -22.75
C TYR A 130 12.39 5.87 -21.35
N ILE A 131 12.97 5.05 -20.49
CA ILE A 131 12.49 4.78 -19.15
C ILE A 131 13.54 5.27 -18.16
N VAL A 132 13.17 6.23 -17.32
CA VAL A 132 14.06 6.86 -16.35
C VAL A 132 13.96 6.15 -15.01
N GLY A 133 15.06 5.57 -14.58
CA GLY A 133 15.19 4.68 -13.44
C GLY A 133 15.08 3.21 -13.83
N SER A 134 15.49 2.32 -12.92
CA SER A 134 15.42 0.86 -13.09
C SER A 134 14.85 0.16 -11.87
N GLY A 135 14.02 0.87 -11.08
CA GLY A 135 13.24 0.27 -10.01
C GLY A 135 12.08 -0.58 -10.54
N LEU A 136 11.31 -1.18 -9.63
CA LEU A 136 10.21 -2.10 -9.97
C LEU A 136 9.22 -1.50 -10.98
N ALA A 137 8.82 -0.23 -10.82
CA ALA A 137 7.88 0.42 -11.74
C ALA A 137 8.48 0.55 -13.16
N ALA A 138 9.72 1.00 -13.25
CA ALA A 138 10.42 1.18 -14.53
C ALA A 138 10.61 -0.15 -15.26
N LEU A 139 11.10 -1.18 -14.56
CA LEU A 139 11.26 -2.51 -15.14
C LEU A 139 9.92 -3.15 -15.53
N ALA A 140 8.86 -2.91 -14.73
CA ALA A 140 7.51 -3.36 -15.07
C ALA A 140 7.00 -2.70 -16.36
N ALA A 141 7.22 -1.39 -16.52
CA ALA A 141 6.88 -0.68 -17.75
C ALA A 141 7.60 -1.28 -18.96
N ALA A 142 8.92 -1.55 -18.85
CA ALA A 142 9.69 -2.22 -19.91
C ALA A 142 9.12 -3.62 -20.23
N CYS A 143 8.76 -4.40 -19.21
CA CYS A 143 8.15 -5.72 -19.40
C CYS A 143 6.79 -5.63 -20.11
N PHE A 144 5.93 -4.68 -19.77
CA PHE A 144 4.66 -4.48 -20.44
C PHE A 144 4.83 -3.94 -21.87
N LEU A 145 5.82 -3.08 -22.13
CA LEU A 145 6.18 -2.67 -23.50
C LEU A 145 6.57 -3.88 -24.37
N VAL A 146 7.39 -4.79 -23.84
CA VAL A 146 7.78 -6.01 -24.53
C VAL A 146 6.60 -6.98 -24.70
N ARG A 147 5.90 -7.31 -23.62
CA ARG A 147 4.90 -8.38 -23.58
C ARG A 147 3.59 -7.98 -24.24
N ASP A 148 3.03 -6.85 -23.83
CA ASP A 148 1.70 -6.40 -24.22
C ASP A 148 1.74 -5.38 -25.35
N GLY A 149 2.67 -4.42 -25.27
CA GLY A 149 2.96 -3.47 -26.33
C GLY A 149 3.63 -4.10 -27.56
N GLN A 150 4.24 -5.29 -27.42
CA GLN A 150 4.96 -6.00 -28.46
C GLN A 150 6.00 -5.09 -29.16
N MET A 151 6.59 -4.16 -28.39
CA MET A 151 7.65 -3.27 -28.84
C MET A 151 8.94 -4.06 -28.98
N PRO A 152 9.72 -3.86 -30.05
CA PRO A 152 11.06 -4.45 -30.15
C PRO A 152 11.95 -4.00 -29.00
N GLY A 153 12.59 -4.94 -28.30
CA GLY A 153 13.42 -4.61 -27.11
C GLY A 153 14.52 -3.61 -27.41
N LYS A 154 15.15 -3.68 -28.59
CA LYS A 154 16.18 -2.70 -29.04
C LYS A 154 15.70 -1.25 -29.10
N ASN A 155 14.39 -1.02 -29.06
CA ASN A 155 13.76 0.29 -29.06
C ASN A 155 13.39 0.75 -27.63
N ILE A 156 13.74 -0.03 -26.61
CA ILE A 156 13.46 0.26 -25.21
C ILE A 156 14.78 0.55 -24.51
N HIS A 157 14.92 1.76 -23.96
CA HIS A 157 16.14 2.25 -23.32
C HIS A 157 15.85 2.56 -21.85
N ILE A 158 16.54 1.90 -20.96
CA ILE A 158 16.44 2.12 -19.51
C ILE A 158 17.64 2.97 -19.08
N LEU A 159 17.38 4.16 -18.56
CA LEU A 159 18.37 5.14 -18.12
C LEU A 159 18.47 5.09 -16.60
N GLU A 160 19.56 4.55 -16.08
CA GLU A 160 19.76 4.34 -14.64
C GLU A 160 21.01 5.10 -14.15
N ALA A 161 20.84 5.90 -13.11
CA ALA A 161 21.92 6.70 -12.54
C ALA A 161 23.00 5.86 -11.84
N MET A 162 22.61 4.69 -11.32
CA MET A 162 23.53 3.78 -10.62
C MET A 162 24.14 2.75 -11.59
N ASP A 163 25.03 1.93 -11.09
CA ASP A 163 25.63 0.79 -11.80
C ASP A 163 24.84 -0.53 -11.60
N ILE A 164 23.72 -0.47 -10.87
CA ILE A 164 22.87 -1.60 -10.55
C ILE A 164 21.40 -1.22 -10.68
N ALA A 165 20.59 -2.14 -11.21
CA ALA A 165 19.13 -2.00 -11.25
C ALA A 165 18.49 -2.31 -9.89
N GLY A 166 17.23 -1.88 -9.70
CA GLY A 166 16.38 -2.34 -8.59
C GLY A 166 15.71 -1.24 -7.77
N GLY A 167 16.27 -0.05 -7.75
CA GLY A 167 15.70 1.09 -7.00
C GLY A 167 15.54 0.77 -5.51
N ALA A 168 14.29 0.82 -5.02
CA ALA A 168 13.99 0.53 -3.62
C ALA A 168 13.86 -0.97 -3.30
N CYS A 169 13.81 -1.85 -4.29
CA CYS A 169 13.76 -3.30 -4.12
C CYS A 169 15.17 -3.85 -4.02
N ASP A 170 15.66 -3.99 -2.82
CA ASP A 170 17.04 -4.39 -2.58
C ASP A 170 17.20 -5.68 -1.78
N GLY A 171 18.39 -6.06 -1.74
CA GLY A 171 19.06 -7.12 -1.06
C GLY A 171 20.45 -7.19 -1.64
N ILE A 172 21.37 -6.41 -1.09
CA ILE A 172 22.73 -6.30 -1.58
C ILE A 172 23.69 -6.92 -0.57
N TYR A 173 24.69 -7.64 -1.07
CA TYR A 173 25.86 -7.99 -0.30
C TYR A 173 26.98 -7.01 -0.63
N ASP A 174 27.32 -6.15 0.31
CA ASP A 174 28.49 -5.28 0.21
C ASP A 174 29.71 -6.03 0.78
N PRO A 175 30.79 -6.21 -0.01
CA PRO A 175 31.97 -6.95 0.45
C PRO A 175 32.64 -6.35 1.70
N THR A 176 32.45 -5.04 1.94
CA THR A 176 33.08 -4.35 3.08
C THR A 176 32.18 -4.29 4.29
N ARG A 177 30.86 -4.08 4.09
CA ARG A 177 29.86 -3.90 5.15
C ARG A 177 29.14 -5.18 5.52
N GLY A 178 28.82 -6.03 4.55
CA GLY A 178 28.05 -7.25 4.72
C GLY A 178 26.70 -7.21 4.03
N TYR A 179 25.73 -7.98 4.52
CA TYR A 179 24.37 -8.01 3.98
C TYR A 179 23.60 -6.74 4.34
N VAL A 180 22.89 -6.18 3.39
CA VAL A 180 22.13 -4.95 3.54
C VAL A 180 20.68 -5.16 3.08
N MET A 181 19.73 -4.84 3.94
CA MET A 181 18.30 -4.76 3.65
C MET A 181 17.78 -3.40 4.13
N ARG A 182 17.09 -2.66 3.25
CA ARG A 182 16.52 -1.34 3.59
C ARG A 182 15.05 -1.40 4.00
N GLY A 183 14.41 -2.56 3.90
CA GLY A 183 13.03 -2.73 4.30
C GLY A 183 12.49 -4.13 4.06
N GLY A 184 11.40 -4.46 4.77
CA GLY A 184 10.53 -5.57 4.43
C GLY A 184 9.69 -5.23 3.20
N ARG A 185 9.34 -6.24 2.41
CA ARG A 185 8.43 -6.10 1.27
C ARG A 185 7.44 -7.25 1.32
N GLU A 186 6.41 -7.01 2.09
CA GLU A 186 5.31 -7.94 2.21
C GLU A 186 4.42 -7.87 0.97
N MET A 187 3.85 -8.99 0.60
CA MET A 187 2.93 -9.13 -0.51
C MET A 187 1.69 -9.90 -0.07
N GLU A 188 0.62 -9.82 -0.85
CA GLU A 188 -0.63 -10.48 -0.56
C GLU A 188 -1.26 -11.06 -1.84
N ASN A 189 -2.42 -11.72 -1.72
CA ASN A 189 -3.05 -12.42 -2.84
C ASN A 189 -3.58 -11.50 -3.93
N HIS A 190 -4.03 -10.30 -3.56
CA HIS A 190 -4.72 -9.36 -4.44
C HIS A 190 -3.82 -8.23 -4.93
N PHE A 191 -2.61 -8.58 -5.34
CA PHE A 191 -1.71 -7.74 -6.10
C PHE A 191 -1.87 -8.08 -7.58
N GLU A 192 -2.99 -7.68 -8.16
CA GLU A 192 -3.49 -8.16 -9.45
C GLU A 192 -2.54 -7.86 -10.62
N CYS A 193 -2.01 -6.62 -10.69
CA CYS A 193 -1.05 -6.24 -11.73
C CYS A 193 0.31 -6.89 -11.51
N LEU A 194 0.75 -7.01 -10.24
CA LEU A 194 2.01 -7.68 -9.90
C LEU A 194 1.98 -9.14 -10.33
N TRP A 195 0.92 -9.87 -10.00
CA TRP A 195 0.81 -11.28 -10.34
C TRP A 195 0.57 -11.49 -11.84
N ASP A 196 -0.15 -10.58 -12.51
CA ASP A 196 -0.26 -10.60 -13.97
C ASP A 196 1.12 -10.48 -14.64
N LEU A 197 1.99 -9.62 -14.12
CA LEU A 197 3.35 -9.49 -14.62
C LEU A 197 4.15 -10.77 -14.35
N PHE A 198 4.25 -11.19 -13.09
CA PHE A 198 5.17 -12.24 -12.66
C PHE A 198 4.78 -13.66 -13.10
N ARG A 199 3.55 -13.90 -13.55
CA ARG A 199 3.19 -15.16 -14.21
C ARG A 199 3.89 -15.34 -15.57
N SER A 200 4.42 -14.26 -16.16
CA SER A 200 5.11 -14.28 -17.46
C SER A 200 6.62 -14.09 -17.36
N ILE A 201 7.14 -13.78 -16.19
CA ILE A 201 8.59 -13.66 -15.96
C ILE A 201 9.13 -15.02 -15.51
N PRO A 202 10.10 -15.60 -16.24
CA PRO A 202 10.68 -16.90 -15.88
C PRO A 202 11.39 -16.86 -14.51
N SER A 203 11.18 -17.90 -13.71
CA SER A 203 11.98 -18.14 -12.51
C SER A 203 13.44 -18.40 -12.87
N LEU A 204 14.37 -17.87 -12.09
CA LEU A 204 15.79 -18.18 -12.22
C LEU A 204 16.20 -19.41 -11.39
N GLU A 205 15.30 -19.94 -10.57
CA GLU A 205 15.54 -21.06 -9.66
C GLU A 205 14.95 -22.38 -10.16
N ILE A 206 13.83 -22.31 -10.86
CA ILE A 206 13.05 -23.49 -11.26
C ILE A 206 12.80 -23.44 -12.76
N GLU A 207 13.44 -24.35 -13.51
CA GLU A 207 13.27 -24.43 -14.95
C GLU A 207 11.81 -24.68 -15.34
N GLY A 208 11.32 -23.91 -16.30
CA GLY A 208 9.94 -24.01 -16.80
C GLY A 208 8.88 -23.38 -15.90
N ALA A 209 9.25 -22.84 -14.73
CA ALA A 209 8.35 -22.12 -13.85
C ALA A 209 8.44 -20.60 -14.07
N SER A 210 7.37 -19.88 -13.69
CA SER A 210 7.40 -18.43 -13.53
C SER A 210 7.78 -18.02 -12.11
N VAL A 211 8.12 -16.74 -11.92
CA VAL A 211 8.32 -16.17 -10.58
C VAL A 211 7.06 -16.33 -9.72
N LEU A 212 5.86 -16.19 -10.33
CA LEU A 212 4.60 -16.43 -9.62
C LEU A 212 4.44 -17.89 -9.17
N ASP A 213 4.81 -18.86 -10.01
CA ASP A 213 4.75 -20.29 -9.65
C ASP A 213 5.66 -20.59 -8.45
N GLU A 214 6.91 -20.10 -8.49
CA GLU A 214 7.86 -20.24 -7.38
C GLU A 214 7.32 -19.66 -6.09
N TYR A 215 6.81 -18.42 -6.15
CA TYR A 215 6.21 -17.72 -5.01
C TYR A 215 4.98 -18.47 -4.46
N TYR A 216 4.08 -18.95 -5.35
CA TYR A 216 2.88 -19.69 -4.96
C TYR A 216 3.24 -21.00 -4.26
N TRP A 217 4.16 -21.78 -4.83
CA TRP A 217 4.54 -23.07 -4.25
C TRP A 217 5.22 -22.89 -2.88
N LEU A 218 6.12 -21.91 -2.77
CA LEU A 218 6.79 -21.63 -1.51
C LEU A 218 5.77 -21.31 -0.39
N ASN A 219 4.88 -20.36 -0.62
CA ASN A 219 3.92 -19.93 0.39
C ASN A 219 2.81 -20.96 0.63
N LYS A 220 2.62 -21.92 -0.28
CA LYS A 220 1.72 -23.05 -0.10
C LYS A 220 2.34 -24.12 0.80
N HIS A 221 3.64 -24.37 0.66
CA HIS A 221 4.37 -25.36 1.45
C HIS A 221 4.74 -24.87 2.84
N ASP A 222 4.98 -23.58 2.99
CA ASP A 222 5.37 -22.94 4.24
C ASP A 222 4.53 -21.67 4.45
N PRO A 223 3.25 -21.80 4.87
CA PRO A 223 2.36 -20.68 5.11
C PRO A 223 2.94 -19.73 6.17
N ASN A 224 2.79 -18.42 5.93
CA ASN A 224 3.30 -17.42 6.84
C ASN A 224 2.37 -17.21 8.03
N TYR A 225 2.93 -17.08 9.23
CA TYR A 225 2.23 -16.61 10.44
C TYR A 225 3.23 -16.28 11.54
N SER A 226 2.88 -15.33 12.40
CA SER A 226 3.65 -14.96 13.60
C SER A 226 3.19 -15.73 14.82
N LEU A 227 4.14 -16.10 15.70
CA LEU A 227 3.87 -16.68 17.02
C LEU A 227 4.09 -15.68 18.16
N CYS A 228 4.75 -14.56 17.88
CA CYS A 228 4.96 -13.47 18.82
C CYS A 228 4.92 -12.15 18.05
N ARG A 229 3.87 -11.39 18.23
CA ARG A 229 3.66 -10.11 17.51
C ARG A 229 4.36 -8.94 18.18
N ALA A 230 4.47 -8.97 19.49
CA ALA A 230 5.11 -7.94 20.27
C ALA A 230 5.77 -8.50 21.53
N THR A 231 6.84 -7.84 21.96
CA THR A 231 7.53 -8.10 23.21
C THR A 231 7.48 -6.90 24.14
N ILE A 232 7.72 -7.15 25.42
CA ILE A 232 7.81 -6.18 26.50
C ILE A 232 8.83 -6.68 27.54
N ASN A 233 9.36 -5.80 28.36
CA ASN A 233 10.24 -6.18 29.49
C ASN A 233 11.36 -7.14 29.06
N GLN A 234 12.17 -6.70 28.09
CA GLN A 234 13.32 -7.46 27.59
C GLN A 234 12.91 -8.85 27.03
N GLY A 235 12.18 -8.84 25.93
CA GLY A 235 11.88 -10.02 25.13
C GLY A 235 10.79 -10.95 25.66
N LYS A 236 10.07 -10.57 26.72
CA LYS A 236 8.88 -11.31 27.16
C LYS A 236 7.74 -11.06 26.18
N ASP A 237 6.94 -12.09 25.93
CA ASP A 237 5.74 -11.95 25.11
C ASP A 237 4.80 -10.90 25.74
N ALA A 238 4.35 -9.94 24.95
CA ALA A 238 3.43 -8.90 25.41
C ALA A 238 1.98 -9.40 25.55
N HIS A 239 1.70 -10.65 25.16
CA HIS A 239 0.38 -11.29 25.23
C HIS A 239 -0.75 -10.42 24.65
N THR A 240 -0.54 -9.92 23.46
CA THR A 240 -1.56 -9.13 22.74
C THR A 240 -2.78 -9.96 22.36
N ASP A 241 -2.67 -11.30 22.35
CA ASP A 241 -3.74 -12.30 22.17
C ASP A 241 -4.64 -12.02 20.95
N GLY A 242 -4.10 -11.37 19.93
CA GLY A 242 -4.82 -11.00 18.71
C GLY A 242 -5.88 -9.91 18.89
N LYS A 243 -5.82 -9.18 20.00
CA LYS A 243 -6.73 -8.09 20.30
C LYS A 243 -6.22 -6.77 19.76
N PHE A 244 -7.14 -5.88 19.46
CA PHE A 244 -6.87 -4.51 19.06
C PHE A 244 -6.94 -3.52 20.23
N ASP A 245 -7.65 -3.88 21.29
CA ASP A 245 -7.86 -3.04 22.48
C ASP A 245 -8.37 -1.63 22.15
N LEU A 246 -9.16 -1.52 21.09
CA LEU A 246 -9.82 -0.28 20.73
C LEU A 246 -11.01 -0.02 21.67
N SER A 247 -11.13 1.20 22.16
CA SER A 247 -12.36 1.65 22.77
C SER A 247 -13.51 1.64 21.73
N THR A 248 -14.74 1.61 22.19
CA THR A 248 -15.91 1.75 21.29
C THR A 248 -15.81 3.06 20.49
N LYS A 249 -15.35 4.15 21.11
CA LYS A 249 -15.17 5.44 20.46
C LYS A 249 -14.07 5.36 19.40
N GLY A 250 -12.91 4.78 19.71
CA GLY A 250 -11.81 4.62 18.75
C GLY A 250 -12.21 3.78 17.52
N ALA A 251 -12.95 2.66 17.74
CA ALA A 251 -13.48 1.86 16.64
C ALA A 251 -14.45 2.66 15.76
N MET A 252 -15.24 3.54 16.36
CA MET A 252 -16.15 4.43 15.63
C MET A 252 -15.42 5.52 14.85
N GLU A 253 -14.33 6.05 15.37
CA GLU A 253 -13.48 7.02 14.66
C GLU A 253 -12.81 6.40 13.43
N ILE A 254 -12.38 5.16 13.51
CA ILE A 254 -11.86 4.41 12.37
C ILE A 254 -12.95 4.23 11.29
N MET A 255 -14.17 3.83 11.71
CA MET A 255 -15.29 3.71 10.78
C MET A 255 -15.66 5.06 10.16
N LYS A 256 -15.58 6.15 10.92
CA LYS A 256 -15.80 7.52 10.41
C LYS A 256 -14.75 7.89 9.37
N LEU A 257 -13.46 7.65 9.64
CA LEU A 257 -12.39 7.89 8.66
C LEU A 257 -12.67 7.16 7.35
N PHE A 258 -13.02 5.88 7.42
CA PHE A 258 -13.35 5.04 6.25
C PHE A 258 -14.44 5.66 5.37
N MET A 259 -15.41 6.34 5.98
CA MET A 259 -16.57 6.93 5.30
C MET A 259 -16.40 8.42 4.93
N THR A 260 -15.40 9.09 5.46
CA THR A 260 -15.17 10.52 5.20
C THR A 260 -14.80 10.73 3.74
N PRO A 261 -15.39 11.69 3.01
CA PRO A 261 -14.97 12.04 1.66
C PRO A 261 -13.49 12.40 1.60
N ASP A 262 -12.82 12.09 0.48
CA ASP A 262 -11.38 12.35 0.32
C ASP A 262 -11.06 13.84 0.46
N GLU A 263 -11.92 14.69 -0.09
CA GLU A 263 -11.77 16.14 -0.07
C GLU A 263 -11.76 16.71 1.36
N ASP A 264 -12.48 16.05 2.29
CA ASP A 264 -12.52 16.46 3.69
C ASP A 264 -11.27 16.04 4.47
N LEU A 265 -10.41 15.21 3.85
CA LEU A 265 -9.14 14.73 4.42
C LEU A 265 -7.90 15.38 3.81
N TYR A 266 -8.07 16.24 2.80
CA TYR A 266 -6.95 16.96 2.18
C TYR A 266 -6.18 17.77 3.21
N ASP A 267 -4.85 17.66 3.16
CA ASP A 267 -3.89 18.28 4.08
C ASP A 267 -4.11 17.99 5.58
N LYS A 268 -4.97 17.02 5.94
CA LYS A 268 -5.14 16.58 7.33
C LYS A 268 -4.16 15.48 7.70
N THR A 269 -3.69 15.57 8.93
CA THR A 269 -2.91 14.51 9.57
C THR A 269 -3.81 13.48 10.25
N ILE A 270 -3.23 12.34 10.61
CA ILE A 270 -3.92 11.28 11.35
C ILE A 270 -4.33 11.80 12.74
N GLU A 271 -3.50 12.64 13.39
CA GLU A 271 -3.81 13.25 14.67
C GLU A 271 -4.93 14.30 14.62
N ASP A 272 -5.26 14.84 13.42
CA ASP A 272 -6.40 15.73 13.24
C ASP A 272 -7.75 14.98 13.24
N VAL A 273 -7.75 13.66 13.09
CA VAL A 273 -8.97 12.86 12.87
C VAL A 273 -9.22 11.83 13.96
N PHE A 274 -8.23 11.51 14.78
CA PHE A 274 -8.34 10.57 15.88
C PHE A 274 -8.05 11.22 17.23
N ASP A 275 -8.75 10.76 18.25
CA ASP A 275 -8.46 11.10 19.63
C ASP A 275 -7.30 10.26 20.19
N GLU A 276 -6.67 10.73 21.26
CA GLU A 276 -5.50 10.13 21.91
C GLU A 276 -5.67 8.63 22.24
N GLU A 277 -6.88 8.21 22.63
CA GLU A 277 -7.17 6.82 22.97
C GLU A 277 -6.98 5.81 21.82
N VAL A 278 -7.00 6.26 20.55
CA VAL A 278 -6.70 5.40 19.39
C VAL A 278 -5.20 5.11 19.36
N PHE A 279 -4.38 6.11 19.66
CA PHE A 279 -2.91 5.98 19.64
C PHE A 279 -2.35 5.11 20.77
N ASP A 280 -3.10 4.96 21.87
CA ASP A 280 -2.75 4.09 22.99
C ASP A 280 -3.14 2.62 22.76
N SER A 281 -3.92 2.33 21.71
CA SER A 281 -4.45 1.00 21.43
C SER A 281 -3.39 0.04 20.85
N THR A 282 -3.61 -1.26 21.06
CA THR A 282 -2.83 -2.32 20.38
C THR A 282 -3.04 -2.28 18.87
N PHE A 283 -4.22 -1.83 18.40
CA PHE A 283 -4.49 -1.59 16.98
C PHE A 283 -3.48 -0.61 16.37
N TRP A 284 -3.27 0.56 17.01
CA TRP A 284 -2.32 1.56 16.50
C TRP A 284 -0.89 1.03 16.49
N MET A 285 -0.48 0.32 17.54
CA MET A 285 0.83 -0.35 17.56
C MET A 285 1.00 -1.31 16.37
N TYR A 286 0.00 -2.14 16.05
CA TYR A 286 0.05 -3.02 14.89
C TYR A 286 0.13 -2.26 13.58
N TRP A 287 -0.72 -1.24 13.44
CA TRP A 287 -0.82 -0.43 12.23
C TRP A 287 0.48 0.33 11.97
N ARG A 288 0.93 1.03 12.97
CA ARG A 288 2.13 1.85 12.94
C ARG A 288 3.39 1.03 12.63
N SER A 289 3.61 -0.06 13.36
CA SER A 289 4.80 -0.89 13.16
C SER A 289 4.78 -1.66 11.85
N MET A 290 3.62 -2.00 11.29
CA MET A 290 3.53 -2.70 10.02
C MET A 290 3.69 -1.79 8.82
N PHE A 291 3.00 -0.65 8.83
CA PHE A 291 2.94 0.26 7.68
C PHE A 291 3.81 1.50 7.83
N ALA A 292 4.49 1.68 8.98
CA ALA A 292 5.31 2.85 9.28
C ALA A 292 4.54 4.20 9.24
N PHE A 293 3.25 4.17 9.61
CA PHE A 293 2.50 5.40 9.80
C PHE A 293 2.90 6.11 11.08
N GLU A 294 2.95 7.43 11.00
CA GLU A 294 3.14 8.33 12.11
C GLU A 294 1.94 9.26 12.29
N ASN A 295 1.75 9.82 13.48
CA ASN A 295 0.58 10.64 13.79
C ASN A 295 0.44 11.84 12.84
N TRP A 296 1.55 12.41 12.39
CA TRP A 296 1.60 13.56 11.45
C TRP A 296 1.45 13.15 9.98
N HIS A 297 1.35 11.87 9.66
CA HIS A 297 1.12 11.43 8.29
C HIS A 297 -0.33 11.68 7.86
N SER A 298 -0.57 11.58 6.56
CA SER A 298 -1.84 11.86 5.91
C SER A 298 -2.99 10.97 6.39
N ALA A 299 -4.06 11.58 6.88
CA ALA A 299 -5.32 10.89 7.16
C ALA A 299 -5.95 10.29 5.89
N LEU A 300 -5.76 10.95 4.73
CA LEU A 300 -6.20 10.42 3.45
C LEU A 300 -5.49 9.12 3.10
N GLU A 301 -4.16 9.08 3.21
CA GLU A 301 -3.41 7.85 2.92
C GLU A 301 -3.80 6.73 3.88
N MET A 302 -4.00 7.02 5.17
CA MET A 302 -4.49 6.02 6.12
C MET A 302 -5.87 5.48 5.73
N LYS A 303 -6.79 6.35 5.28
CA LYS A 303 -8.11 5.92 4.77
C LYS A 303 -7.97 5.00 3.56
N LEU A 304 -7.11 5.36 2.58
CA LEU A 304 -6.89 4.55 1.38
C LEU A 304 -6.32 3.17 1.74
N TYR A 305 -5.44 3.09 2.73
CA TYR A 305 -4.94 1.84 3.28
C TYR A 305 -6.06 1.00 3.90
N PHE A 306 -6.92 1.59 4.72
CA PHE A 306 -8.06 0.89 5.27
C PHE A 306 -8.97 0.33 4.17
N GLN A 307 -9.25 1.12 3.16
CA GLN A 307 -10.07 0.69 2.04
C GLN A 307 -9.42 -0.43 1.23
N ARG A 308 -8.10 -0.33 1.02
CA ARG A 308 -7.35 -1.32 0.24
C ARG A 308 -7.21 -2.65 0.97
N PHE A 309 -7.03 -2.63 2.29
CA PHE A 309 -6.67 -3.79 3.09
C PHE A 309 -7.73 -4.18 4.14
N ILE A 310 -8.98 -3.76 3.97
CA ILE A 310 -10.05 -4.07 4.93
C ILE A 310 -10.19 -5.58 5.16
N HIS A 311 -10.00 -6.40 4.14
CA HIS A 311 -10.04 -7.87 4.20
C HIS A 311 -8.87 -8.50 4.99
N HIS A 312 -7.87 -7.71 5.34
CA HIS A 312 -6.71 -8.16 6.12
C HIS A 312 -6.72 -7.71 7.58
N ILE A 313 -7.74 -7.00 8.02
CA ILE A 313 -7.84 -6.54 9.41
C ILE A 313 -7.73 -7.72 10.39
N SER A 314 -8.37 -8.84 10.07
CA SER A 314 -8.27 -10.06 10.91
C SER A 314 -6.88 -10.67 10.97
N GLY A 315 -6.04 -10.43 9.97
CA GLY A 315 -4.67 -10.96 9.87
C GLY A 315 -3.57 -10.01 10.40
N LEU A 316 -3.90 -8.79 10.84
CA LEU A 316 -2.92 -7.87 11.42
C LEU A 316 -2.21 -8.40 12.68
N PRO A 317 -2.89 -9.15 13.58
CA PRO A 317 -2.25 -9.66 14.77
C PRO A 317 -1.24 -10.78 14.53
N ASP A 318 -1.41 -11.60 13.48
CA ASP A 318 -0.59 -12.80 13.25
C ASP A 318 0.11 -12.84 11.90
N PHE A 319 -0.10 -11.84 11.04
CA PHE A 319 0.48 -11.75 9.70
C PHE A 319 0.17 -12.92 8.76
N SER A 320 -0.83 -13.73 9.03
CA SER A 320 -1.21 -14.88 8.20
C SER A 320 -1.61 -14.49 6.77
N ALA A 321 -2.07 -13.25 6.59
CA ALA A 321 -2.40 -12.70 5.28
C ALA A 321 -1.17 -12.42 4.40
N LEU A 322 -0.02 -12.17 5.01
CA LEU A 322 1.20 -11.77 4.31
C LEU A 322 1.96 -12.95 3.73
N LYS A 323 2.65 -12.69 2.65
CA LYS A 323 3.50 -13.65 1.96
C LYS A 323 4.81 -13.01 1.53
N PHE A 324 5.82 -13.84 1.41
CA PHE A 324 7.19 -13.42 1.13
C PHE A 324 7.77 -14.21 -0.04
N THR A 325 8.75 -13.61 -0.71
CA THR A 325 9.60 -14.28 -1.69
C THR A 325 10.60 -15.25 -1.03
N ARG A 326 11.25 -16.10 -1.82
CA ARG A 326 12.27 -17.03 -1.31
C ARG A 326 13.52 -16.30 -0.84
N TYR A 327 13.99 -15.37 -1.65
CA TYR A 327 15.12 -14.48 -1.35
C TYR A 327 14.62 -13.06 -1.15
N ASN A 328 15.53 -12.11 -0.97
CA ASN A 328 15.23 -10.69 -1.03
C ASN A 328 14.61 -10.30 -2.39
N GLN A 329 14.02 -9.11 -2.47
CA GLN A 329 13.28 -8.71 -3.68
C GLN A 329 14.17 -8.46 -4.88
N TYR A 330 15.43 -8.07 -4.67
CA TYR A 330 16.36 -7.93 -5.79
C TYR A 330 16.55 -9.27 -6.52
N GLU A 331 16.89 -10.30 -5.76
CA GLU A 331 17.14 -11.63 -6.32
C GLU A 331 15.89 -12.36 -6.79
N SER A 332 14.74 -12.11 -6.14
CA SER A 332 13.49 -12.80 -6.44
C SER A 332 12.61 -12.12 -7.49
N LEU A 333 12.70 -10.79 -7.64
CA LEU A 333 11.84 -10.01 -8.52
C LEU A 333 12.63 -9.22 -9.56
N ILE A 334 13.60 -8.41 -9.12
CA ILE A 334 14.34 -7.49 -10.00
C ILE A 334 15.22 -8.24 -10.98
N LEU A 335 16.04 -9.13 -10.49
CA LEU A 335 16.99 -9.87 -11.32
C LEU A 335 16.30 -10.75 -12.38
N PRO A 336 15.20 -11.47 -12.07
CA PRO A 336 14.42 -12.17 -13.10
C PRO A 336 13.86 -11.24 -14.18
N MET A 337 13.34 -10.04 -13.80
CA MET A 337 12.85 -9.04 -14.76
C MET A 337 13.97 -8.51 -15.63
N GLN A 338 15.12 -8.17 -15.04
CA GLN A 338 16.28 -7.72 -15.79
C GLN A 338 16.73 -8.79 -16.81
N LYS A 339 16.85 -10.05 -16.38
CA LYS A 339 17.21 -11.16 -17.28
C LYS A 339 16.20 -11.38 -18.40
N TYR A 340 14.90 -11.25 -18.09
CA TYR A 340 13.85 -11.30 -19.10
C TYR A 340 14.00 -10.17 -20.13
N LEU A 341 14.25 -8.95 -19.69
CA LEU A 341 14.42 -7.78 -20.56
C LEU A 341 15.71 -7.86 -21.40
N GLU A 342 16.83 -8.28 -20.81
CA GLU A 342 18.09 -8.52 -21.52
C GLU A 342 17.92 -9.58 -22.63
N ALA A 343 17.19 -10.67 -22.35
CA ALA A 343 16.89 -11.71 -23.33
C ALA A 343 16.03 -11.22 -24.50
N HIS A 344 15.23 -10.14 -24.29
CA HIS A 344 14.46 -9.48 -25.35
C HIS A 344 15.23 -8.35 -26.05
N GLY A 345 16.48 -8.07 -25.67
CA GLY A 345 17.33 -7.08 -26.28
C GLY A 345 17.05 -5.64 -25.84
N VAL A 346 16.51 -5.45 -24.64
CA VAL A 346 16.31 -4.12 -24.03
C VAL A 346 17.67 -3.55 -23.67
N ASP A 347 17.87 -2.26 -23.95
CA ASP A 347 19.12 -1.52 -23.74
C ASP A 347 19.15 -0.91 -22.33
N PHE A 348 20.08 -1.37 -21.47
CA PHE A 348 20.32 -0.84 -20.15
C PHE A 348 21.51 0.13 -20.17
N GLN A 349 21.24 1.40 -19.90
CA GLN A 349 22.24 2.47 -19.83
C GLN A 349 22.47 2.88 -18.37
N PHE A 350 23.38 2.19 -17.71
CA PHE A 350 23.80 2.51 -16.34
C PHE A 350 24.69 3.75 -16.30
N ASN A 351 24.88 4.34 -15.12
CA ASN A 351 25.65 5.58 -14.91
C ASN A 351 25.13 6.74 -15.79
N THR A 352 23.81 6.74 -16.02
CA THR A 352 23.09 7.74 -16.82
C THR A 352 22.06 8.43 -15.93
N GLU A 353 22.43 9.56 -15.34
CA GLU A 353 21.57 10.38 -14.49
C GLU A 353 20.73 11.33 -15.35
N VAL A 354 19.43 11.13 -15.40
CA VAL A 354 18.51 12.09 -16.05
C VAL A 354 18.24 13.24 -15.08
N THR A 355 18.48 14.47 -15.54
CA THR A 355 18.38 15.68 -14.74
C THR A 355 17.14 16.50 -15.03
N ASN A 356 16.59 16.39 -16.25
CA ASN A 356 15.37 17.07 -16.67
C ASN A 356 14.72 16.37 -17.86
N VAL A 357 13.43 16.62 -18.06
CA VAL A 357 12.71 16.38 -19.33
C VAL A 357 12.06 17.68 -19.72
N GLU A 358 12.43 18.21 -20.89
CA GLU A 358 11.89 19.46 -21.43
C GLU A 358 10.67 19.22 -22.28
N PHE A 359 9.68 20.10 -22.15
CA PHE A 359 8.40 20.01 -22.84
C PHE A 359 8.18 21.17 -23.79
N GLU A 360 7.53 20.88 -24.90
CA GLU A 360 6.87 21.87 -25.76
C GLU A 360 5.36 21.88 -25.47
N PHE A 361 4.81 23.07 -25.32
CA PHE A 361 3.40 23.29 -25.00
C PHE A 361 2.70 23.92 -26.22
N ASP A 362 1.60 23.27 -26.71
CA ASP A 362 0.74 23.78 -27.78
C ASP A 362 -0.71 23.70 -27.30
N GLY A 363 -1.23 24.80 -26.77
CA GLY A 363 -2.50 24.81 -26.05
C GLY A 363 -2.47 23.87 -24.86
N ASP A 364 -3.40 22.91 -24.83
CA ASP A 364 -3.45 21.87 -23.77
C ASP A 364 -2.50 20.68 -24.05
N LYS A 365 -1.90 20.64 -25.26
CA LYS A 365 -1.00 19.55 -25.66
C LYS A 365 0.39 19.74 -25.05
N LYS A 366 0.93 18.69 -24.43
CA LYS A 366 2.26 18.64 -23.81
C LYS A 366 3.08 17.53 -24.44
N VAL A 367 4.23 17.88 -25.01
CA VAL A 367 5.10 16.96 -25.72
C VAL A 367 6.50 16.99 -25.11
N ALA A 368 6.97 15.87 -24.57
CA ALA A 368 8.37 15.75 -24.18
C ALA A 368 9.26 15.82 -25.42
N LYS A 369 10.26 16.72 -25.39
CA LYS A 369 11.14 17.05 -26.54
C LYS A 369 12.60 16.70 -26.30
N THR A 370 13.07 16.81 -25.08
CA THR A 370 14.48 16.55 -24.74
C THR A 370 14.56 15.86 -23.38
N ILE A 371 15.38 14.84 -23.29
CA ILE A 371 15.82 14.29 -22.01
C ILE A 371 17.23 14.82 -21.79
N GLU A 372 17.41 15.62 -20.75
CA GLU A 372 18.72 16.08 -20.31
C GLU A 372 19.31 15.05 -19.33
N CYS A 373 20.52 14.63 -19.56
CA CYS A 373 21.15 13.63 -18.69
C CYS A 373 22.68 13.82 -18.59
N LYS A 374 23.26 13.16 -17.59
CA LYS A 374 24.70 13.03 -17.41
C LYS A 374 25.10 11.58 -17.58
N VAL A 375 25.87 11.28 -18.62
CA VAL A 375 26.43 9.94 -18.85
C VAL A 375 27.86 9.90 -18.32
N ASN A 376 28.12 9.07 -17.32
CA ASN A 376 29.40 9.05 -16.61
C ASN A 376 29.85 10.46 -16.17
N GLY A 377 28.92 11.31 -15.72
CA GLY A 377 29.18 12.67 -15.28
C GLY A 377 29.30 13.72 -16.42
N THR A 378 29.20 13.34 -17.67
CA THR A 378 29.22 14.25 -18.82
C THR A 378 27.81 14.60 -19.26
N GLU A 379 27.50 15.89 -19.30
CA GLU A 379 26.18 16.41 -19.74
C GLU A 379 25.93 16.08 -21.21
N THR A 380 24.73 15.59 -21.51
CA THR A 380 24.25 15.27 -22.85
C THR A 380 22.74 15.39 -22.91
N GLY A 381 22.16 15.32 -24.12
CA GLY A 381 20.73 15.39 -24.33
C GLY A 381 20.25 14.40 -25.38
N ILE A 382 19.08 13.82 -25.16
CA ILE A 382 18.39 12.96 -26.10
C ILE A 382 17.23 13.77 -26.69
N VAL A 383 17.32 14.08 -27.99
CA VAL A 383 16.25 14.80 -28.71
C VAL A 383 15.15 13.81 -29.08
N LEU A 384 13.92 14.15 -28.74
CA LEU A 384 12.73 13.29 -28.90
C LEU A 384 11.81 13.81 -30.00
N THR A 385 11.06 12.90 -30.56
CA THR A 385 9.89 13.15 -31.42
C THR A 385 8.61 12.77 -30.67
N GLU A 386 7.44 13.13 -31.20
CA GLU A 386 6.15 12.69 -30.63
C GLU A 386 5.93 11.16 -30.69
N ASN A 387 6.74 10.45 -31.47
CA ASN A 387 6.72 8.99 -31.55
C ASN A 387 7.57 8.33 -30.45
N ASP A 388 8.45 9.08 -29.80
CA ASP A 388 9.28 8.58 -28.72
C ASP A 388 8.54 8.73 -27.39
N LEU A 389 8.45 7.65 -26.61
CA LEU A 389 7.74 7.62 -25.33
C LEU A 389 8.73 7.82 -24.19
N VAL A 390 8.31 8.57 -23.19
CA VAL A 390 9.11 8.82 -21.98
C VAL A 390 8.34 8.40 -20.74
N PHE A 391 8.96 7.57 -19.91
CA PHE A 391 8.42 7.10 -18.64
C PHE A 391 9.38 7.50 -17.52
N VAL A 392 8.90 8.26 -16.53
CA VAL A 392 9.74 8.78 -15.46
C VAL A 392 9.29 8.27 -14.11
N THR A 393 10.17 7.62 -13.38
CA THR A 393 9.97 7.38 -11.95
C THR A 393 10.28 8.67 -11.22
N ASN A 394 9.23 9.36 -10.76
CA ASN A 394 9.34 10.65 -10.07
C ASN A 394 9.41 10.44 -8.55
N GLY A 395 10.48 10.92 -7.93
CA GLY A 395 10.72 10.70 -6.51
C GLY A 395 11.13 9.26 -6.17
N SER A 396 11.80 9.10 -5.06
CA SER A 396 12.21 7.78 -4.56
C SER A 396 12.27 7.81 -3.03
N CYS A 397 11.62 6.83 -2.40
CA CYS A 397 11.66 6.69 -0.94
C CYS A 397 13.04 6.27 -0.40
N THR A 398 13.90 5.71 -1.22
CA THR A 398 15.26 5.29 -0.82
C THR A 398 16.37 6.20 -1.35
N GLU A 399 16.00 7.31 -1.99
CA GLU A 399 17.01 8.30 -2.39
C GLU A 399 17.69 8.92 -1.19
N GLY A 400 18.96 9.21 -1.34
CA GLY A 400 19.73 9.79 -0.26
C GLY A 400 20.04 8.84 0.89
N THR A 401 19.79 7.51 0.73
CA THR A 401 20.16 6.50 1.74
C THR A 401 21.64 6.64 2.13
N ILE A 402 21.90 6.69 3.42
CA ILE A 402 23.23 6.77 4.01
C ILE A 402 23.48 5.50 4.81
N TYR A 403 24.62 4.88 4.59
CA TYR A 403 25.03 3.66 5.26
C TYR A 403 26.09 3.95 6.32
N GLY A 404 25.90 3.39 7.50
CA GLY A 404 26.95 3.19 8.48
C GLY A 404 27.63 1.84 8.30
N ASP A 405 28.35 1.44 9.33
CA ASP A 405 28.94 0.10 9.48
C ASP A 405 29.00 -0.26 10.97
N GLN A 406 29.70 -1.34 11.29
CA GLN A 406 29.82 -1.82 12.68
C GLN A 406 30.32 -0.74 13.65
N ASP A 407 31.23 0.11 13.19
CA ASP A 407 31.97 1.05 14.01
C ASP A 407 31.61 2.54 13.73
N HIS A 408 30.81 2.79 12.72
CA HIS A 408 30.41 4.13 12.31
C HIS A 408 28.91 4.25 12.14
N ALA A 409 28.34 5.32 12.70
CA ALA A 409 26.95 5.70 12.47
C ALA A 409 26.76 6.18 11.01
N PRO A 410 25.55 6.05 10.44
CA PRO A 410 25.24 6.75 9.20
C PRO A 410 25.30 8.25 9.49
N ASN A 411 26.09 8.99 8.74
CA ASN A 411 26.34 10.40 9.01
C ASN A 411 25.06 11.19 8.79
N GLY A 412 24.40 11.61 9.90
CA GLY A 412 22.99 11.92 9.97
C GLY A 412 22.55 13.31 9.48
N ASP A 413 23.48 14.15 9.01
CA ASP A 413 23.10 15.39 8.32
C ASP A 413 22.78 15.08 6.86
N ALA A 414 21.65 14.40 6.67
CA ALA A 414 21.10 14.18 5.34
C ALA A 414 20.63 15.53 4.78
N GLU A 415 21.54 16.25 4.14
CA GLU A 415 21.15 17.39 3.32
C GLU A 415 20.20 16.92 2.22
N VAL A 416 19.17 17.71 1.98
CA VAL A 416 18.28 17.50 0.81
C VAL A 416 19.17 17.51 -0.43
N ARG A 417 19.34 16.35 -1.06
CA ARG A 417 20.19 16.25 -2.24
C ARG A 417 19.65 17.14 -3.35
N THR A 418 20.54 17.76 -4.07
CA THR A 418 20.21 18.61 -5.23
C THR A 418 20.19 17.81 -6.54
N SER A 419 20.45 16.50 -6.51
CA SER A 419 20.48 15.56 -7.64
C SER A 419 19.54 14.38 -7.39
N GLY A 420 19.29 13.57 -8.43
CA GLY A 420 18.46 12.35 -8.36
C GLY A 420 16.98 12.58 -8.65
N CYS A 421 16.14 11.61 -8.26
CA CYS A 421 14.73 11.57 -8.64
C CYS A 421 13.93 12.78 -8.15
N TRP A 422 14.23 13.29 -6.94
CA TRP A 422 13.56 14.49 -6.40
C TRP A 422 13.91 15.75 -7.18
N SER A 423 15.19 15.93 -7.55
CA SER A 423 15.62 17.07 -8.37
C SER A 423 15.05 17.00 -9.77
N LEU A 424 15.02 15.83 -10.38
CA LEU A 424 14.38 15.59 -11.67
C LEU A 424 12.91 15.98 -11.62
N TRP A 425 12.16 15.48 -10.62
CA TRP A 425 10.74 15.83 -10.50
C TRP A 425 10.53 17.32 -10.26
N LYS A 426 11.35 17.97 -9.42
CA LYS A 426 11.30 19.43 -9.23
C LYS A 426 11.54 20.21 -10.51
N ASN A 427 12.46 19.75 -11.37
CA ASN A 427 12.73 20.42 -12.66
C ASN A 427 11.55 20.24 -13.62
N ILE A 428 10.96 19.07 -13.71
CA ILE A 428 9.76 18.81 -14.53
C ILE A 428 8.58 19.63 -14.01
N ALA A 429 8.32 19.61 -12.69
CA ALA A 429 7.19 20.28 -12.06
C ALA A 429 7.19 21.82 -12.22
N LYS A 430 8.36 22.43 -12.38
CA LYS A 430 8.47 23.88 -12.68
C LYS A 430 7.85 24.29 -14.00
N GLN A 431 7.67 23.36 -14.94
CA GLN A 431 7.22 23.66 -16.29
C GLN A 431 5.69 23.72 -16.42
N ASP A 432 4.95 22.92 -15.61
CA ASP A 432 3.50 22.91 -15.62
C ASP A 432 2.94 22.38 -14.27
N PRO A 433 1.88 23.00 -13.70
CA PRO A 433 1.29 22.58 -12.44
C PRO A 433 0.73 21.14 -12.42
N SER A 434 0.34 20.58 -13.57
CA SER A 434 -0.16 19.20 -13.66
C SER A 434 0.94 18.15 -13.43
N PHE A 435 2.20 18.58 -13.37
CA PHE A 435 3.33 17.71 -13.03
C PHE A 435 3.56 17.57 -11.51
N GLY A 436 2.63 18.10 -10.70
CA GLY A 436 2.60 17.89 -9.25
C GLY A 436 3.47 18.86 -8.43
N HIS A 437 3.55 18.59 -7.12
CA HIS A 437 4.23 19.45 -6.14
C HIS A 437 5.20 18.63 -5.27
N PRO A 438 6.41 18.32 -5.76
CA PRO A 438 7.37 17.44 -5.07
C PRO A 438 7.75 17.93 -3.66
N GLU A 439 7.73 19.24 -3.41
CA GLU A 439 8.03 19.84 -2.12
C GLU A 439 7.11 19.35 -1.00
N LYS A 440 5.87 18.97 -1.30
CA LYS A 440 4.93 18.40 -0.32
C LYS A 440 5.49 17.12 0.32
N PHE A 441 6.36 16.40 -0.39
CA PHE A 441 6.85 15.09 -0.01
C PHE A 441 8.30 15.09 0.47
N CYS A 442 9.13 16.00 -0.01
CA CYS A 442 10.59 15.95 0.21
C CYS A 442 11.19 17.17 0.93
N SER A 443 10.37 18.10 1.45
CA SER A 443 10.89 19.31 2.08
C SER A 443 11.21 19.15 3.57
N ASP A 444 10.65 18.17 4.25
CA ASP A 444 10.81 17.99 5.70
C ASP A 444 11.29 16.57 6.02
N ILE A 445 12.61 16.39 5.99
CA ILE A 445 13.27 15.11 6.29
C ILE A 445 12.98 14.64 7.71
N SER A 446 12.76 15.54 8.66
CA SER A 446 12.48 15.17 10.06
C SER A 446 11.19 14.36 10.19
N LYS A 447 10.26 14.51 9.24
CA LYS A 447 8.97 13.82 9.19
C LYS A 447 8.93 12.64 8.24
N THR A 448 9.91 12.49 7.36
CA THR A 448 9.91 11.47 6.31
C THR A 448 10.98 10.41 6.46
N ASN A 449 11.87 10.59 7.43
CA ASN A 449 12.97 9.67 7.69
C ASN A 449 12.57 8.54 8.64
N TRP A 450 13.24 7.46 8.53
CA TRP A 450 13.47 6.47 9.57
C TRP A 450 14.83 5.83 9.40
N GLU A 451 15.24 5.04 10.39
CA GLU A 451 16.45 4.26 10.32
C GLU A 451 16.15 2.77 10.44
N SER A 452 16.85 2.00 9.63
CA SER A 452 16.89 0.55 9.75
C SER A 452 18.32 0.05 9.89
N ALA A 453 18.46 -1.20 10.24
CA ALA A 453 19.75 -1.85 10.29
C ALA A 453 19.62 -3.33 9.90
N THR A 454 20.66 -3.85 9.22
CA THR A 454 20.75 -5.28 8.98
C THR A 454 21.77 -5.87 9.94
N VAL A 455 21.28 -6.65 10.91
CA VAL A 455 22.13 -7.42 11.83
C VAL A 455 22.35 -8.80 11.24
N THR A 456 23.60 -9.20 11.07
CA THR A 456 24.02 -10.56 10.64
C THR A 456 24.68 -11.27 11.80
N THR A 457 24.12 -12.41 12.24
CA THR A 457 24.79 -13.23 13.27
C THR A 457 26.03 -13.91 12.69
N LEU A 458 27.08 -13.98 13.47
CA LEU A 458 28.36 -14.59 13.06
C LEU A 458 28.54 -16.00 13.62
N ASP A 459 27.85 -16.30 14.72
CA ASP A 459 27.88 -17.59 15.43
C ASP A 459 26.50 -17.91 16.04
N ASP A 460 26.43 -18.97 16.85
CA ASP A 460 25.20 -19.51 17.44
C ASP A 460 24.79 -18.83 18.76
N LYS A 461 25.57 -17.92 19.31
CA LYS A 461 25.33 -17.41 20.68
C LYS A 461 24.06 -16.57 20.81
N ILE A 462 23.66 -15.87 19.73
CA ILE A 462 22.42 -15.04 19.71
C ILE A 462 21.18 -15.89 19.39
N ILE A 463 21.34 -16.99 18.68
CA ILE A 463 20.25 -17.84 18.19
C ILE A 463 19.25 -18.29 19.28
N PRO A 464 19.69 -18.68 20.51
CA PRO A 464 18.74 -19.07 21.57
C PRO A 464 17.76 -17.96 21.97
N TYR A 465 18.20 -16.70 21.99
CA TYR A 465 17.37 -15.56 22.34
C TYR A 465 16.31 -15.31 21.25
N ILE A 466 16.71 -15.36 19.98
CA ILE A 466 15.78 -15.28 18.83
C ILE A 466 14.75 -16.41 18.91
N THR A 467 15.21 -17.65 19.10
CA THR A 467 14.35 -18.84 19.17
C THR A 467 13.38 -18.78 20.35
N ASN A 468 13.80 -18.21 21.47
CA ASN A 468 12.93 -18.04 22.64
C ASN A 468 11.73 -17.13 22.36
N ILE A 469 11.89 -16.11 21.51
CA ILE A 469 10.81 -15.19 21.12
C ILE A 469 9.97 -15.78 19.98
N CYS A 470 10.57 -16.11 18.87
CA CYS A 470 9.82 -16.55 17.68
C CYS A 470 9.37 -18.03 17.73
N LYS A 471 9.83 -18.82 18.73
CA LYS A 471 9.52 -20.25 18.92
C LYS A 471 9.90 -21.14 17.73
N ARG A 472 10.84 -20.71 16.92
CA ARG A 472 11.31 -21.38 15.70
C ARG A 472 12.82 -21.23 15.56
N ASP A 473 13.48 -22.25 14.97
CA ASP A 473 14.89 -22.13 14.61
C ASP A 473 15.01 -21.21 13.38
N PRO A 474 15.69 -20.06 13.48
CA PRO A 474 15.82 -19.14 12.38
C PRO A 474 16.61 -19.70 11.19
N ARG A 475 17.37 -20.78 11.36
CA ARG A 475 18.17 -21.44 10.31
C ARG A 475 17.41 -22.56 9.58
N SER A 476 16.17 -22.80 9.94
CA SER A 476 15.36 -23.89 9.36
C SER A 476 15.03 -23.73 7.87
N GLY A 477 15.28 -22.59 7.27
CA GLY A 477 14.86 -22.24 5.90
C GLY A 477 13.35 -22.02 5.74
N LYS A 478 12.62 -22.05 6.85
CA LYS A 478 11.16 -21.83 6.94
C LYS A 478 10.84 -20.47 7.53
N THR A 479 9.55 -20.15 7.58
CA THR A 479 9.02 -18.97 8.26
C THR A 479 9.58 -18.87 9.68
N VAL A 480 10.16 -17.73 10.03
CA VAL A 480 10.79 -17.47 11.35
C VAL A 480 9.90 -16.57 12.20
N THR A 481 9.95 -15.26 12.05
CA THR A 481 9.09 -14.34 12.80
C THR A 481 7.66 -14.31 12.23
N GLY A 482 7.49 -14.59 10.94
CA GLY A 482 6.22 -14.51 10.24
C GLY A 482 5.79 -13.08 9.91
N GLY A 483 6.63 -12.13 10.18
CA GLY A 483 6.45 -10.69 10.05
C GLY A 483 7.21 -9.98 11.15
N ILE A 484 6.72 -8.85 11.60
CA ILE A 484 7.41 -7.94 12.50
C ILE A 484 7.15 -8.33 13.96
N VAL A 485 8.21 -8.40 14.77
CA VAL A 485 8.14 -8.42 16.24
C VAL A 485 8.43 -7.02 16.74
N THR A 486 7.47 -6.39 17.39
CA THR A 486 7.59 -5.02 17.92
C THR A 486 7.98 -5.05 19.39
N CYS A 487 9.05 -4.36 19.76
CA CYS A 487 9.42 -4.12 21.16
C CYS A 487 8.55 -2.95 21.67
N ARG A 488 7.43 -3.29 22.32
CA ARG A 488 6.37 -2.34 22.68
C ARG A 488 6.83 -1.23 23.62
N ASP A 489 7.78 -1.55 24.48
CA ASP A 489 8.39 -0.65 25.47
C ASP A 489 9.71 -0.03 25.02
N SER A 490 10.10 -0.20 23.74
CA SER A 490 11.27 0.46 23.19
C SER A 490 11.01 1.95 22.94
N SER A 491 11.92 2.79 23.46
CA SER A 491 11.91 4.23 23.19
C SER A 491 12.03 4.56 21.69
N TRP A 492 12.74 3.72 20.91
CA TRP A 492 12.81 3.85 19.46
C TRP A 492 11.59 3.25 18.73
N LEU A 493 10.63 2.67 19.46
CA LEU A 493 9.62 1.75 18.91
C LEU A 493 10.28 0.73 17.97
N MET A 494 11.37 0.14 18.49
CA MET A 494 12.16 -0.83 17.73
C MET A 494 11.31 -2.01 17.31
N SER A 495 11.44 -2.40 16.06
CA SER A 495 10.83 -3.62 15.53
C SER A 495 11.86 -4.39 14.72
N TRP A 496 11.67 -5.71 14.63
CA TRP A 496 12.59 -6.56 13.90
C TRP A 496 11.88 -7.73 13.22
N THR A 497 12.47 -8.22 12.15
CA THR A 497 11.95 -9.38 11.41
C THR A 497 13.07 -10.27 10.90
N ILE A 498 12.79 -11.56 10.87
CA ILE A 498 13.63 -12.57 10.22
C ILE A 498 12.74 -13.32 9.23
N ASN A 499 13.03 -13.13 7.95
CA ASN A 499 12.41 -13.89 6.89
C ASN A 499 13.03 -15.30 6.80
N ARG A 500 12.56 -16.13 5.85
CA ARG A 500 13.18 -17.42 5.57
C ARG A 500 14.66 -17.21 5.27
N GLN A 501 15.54 -17.90 6.03
CA GLN A 501 16.97 -17.87 5.79
C GLN A 501 17.36 -18.85 4.66
N GLY A 502 18.44 -18.73 4.08
CA GLY A 502 19.24 -17.86 3.26
C GLY A 502 18.43 -16.86 2.45
N GLN A 503 18.30 -15.71 2.99
CA GLN A 503 17.58 -14.61 2.33
C GLN A 503 18.38 -14.00 1.17
N PHE A 504 19.68 -14.21 1.19
CA PHE A 504 20.58 -13.92 0.07
C PHE A 504 21.10 -15.24 -0.50
N LYS A 505 21.20 -15.36 -1.82
CA LYS A 505 21.70 -16.58 -2.49
C LYS A 505 23.11 -16.94 -2.07
N ASN A 506 23.94 -15.95 -1.75
CA ASN A 506 25.31 -16.13 -1.28
C ASN A 506 25.43 -16.13 0.25
N GLN A 507 24.32 -16.21 0.98
CA GLN A 507 24.35 -16.23 2.45
C GLN A 507 24.92 -17.54 2.97
N ASP A 508 25.91 -17.43 3.89
CA ASP A 508 26.40 -18.59 4.64
C ASP A 508 25.26 -19.22 5.45
N PRO A 509 25.01 -20.52 5.34
CA PRO A 509 23.93 -21.21 6.04
C PRO A 509 23.97 -21.09 7.57
N ASN A 510 25.13 -20.80 8.16
CA ASN A 510 25.29 -20.61 9.60
C ASN A 510 24.95 -19.18 10.04
N LYS A 511 24.77 -18.24 9.13
CA LYS A 511 24.45 -16.84 9.42
C LYS A 511 22.96 -16.58 9.31
N VAL A 512 22.45 -15.75 10.21
CA VAL A 512 21.06 -15.27 10.21
C VAL A 512 21.07 -13.76 9.96
N CYS A 513 20.37 -13.32 8.94
CA CYS A 513 20.17 -11.91 8.66
C CYS A 513 18.86 -11.44 9.29
N VAL A 514 18.94 -10.41 10.11
CA VAL A 514 17.82 -9.79 10.83
C VAL A 514 17.69 -8.36 10.33
N TRP A 515 16.48 -7.99 9.91
CA TRP A 515 16.19 -6.59 9.66
C TRP A 515 15.59 -5.97 10.92
N VAL A 516 16.22 -4.91 11.41
CA VAL A 516 15.82 -4.11 12.57
C VAL A 516 15.48 -2.72 12.09
N TYR A 517 14.48 -2.06 12.67
CA TYR A 517 14.21 -0.66 12.41
C TYR A 517 13.62 0.03 13.64
N GLY A 518 13.85 1.34 13.73
CA GLY A 518 13.24 2.23 14.69
C GLY A 518 12.44 3.31 13.99
N LEU A 519 11.27 3.65 14.52
CA LEU A 519 10.44 4.73 13.99
C LEU A 519 10.78 6.07 14.66
N PHE A 520 11.25 6.06 15.90
CA PHE A 520 11.64 7.26 16.67
C PHE A 520 13.14 7.41 16.70
N THR A 521 13.71 7.95 15.63
CA THR A 521 15.17 7.99 15.43
C THR A 521 15.87 9.11 16.20
N ASP A 522 15.11 10.07 16.77
CA ASP A 522 15.59 11.27 17.42
C ASP A 522 15.57 11.22 18.96
N VAL A 523 15.16 10.10 19.54
CA VAL A 523 15.10 9.89 20.99
C VAL A 523 16.14 8.91 21.46
N ASP A 524 16.58 9.05 22.72
CA ASP A 524 17.55 8.15 23.32
C ASP A 524 16.97 6.74 23.48
N GLY A 525 17.79 5.72 23.19
CA GLY A 525 17.44 4.32 23.40
C GLY A 525 17.36 3.93 24.88
N ASP A 526 16.84 2.75 25.15
CA ASP A 526 16.64 2.25 26.52
C ASP A 526 17.94 1.74 27.15
N TYR A 527 18.81 1.11 26.37
CA TYR A 527 20.13 0.65 26.77
C TYR A 527 21.22 1.62 26.30
N ILE A 528 21.25 1.93 25.01
CA ILE A 528 22.12 2.93 24.41
C ILE A 528 21.48 4.30 24.61
N LYS A 529 22.06 5.11 25.49
CA LYS A 529 21.53 6.44 25.82
C LYS A 529 21.93 7.48 24.78
N LYS A 530 21.49 7.27 23.54
CA LYS A 530 21.65 8.19 22.41
C LYS A 530 20.62 7.89 21.31
N PRO A 531 20.32 8.87 20.42
CA PRO A 531 19.40 8.70 19.31
C PRO A 531 19.86 7.61 18.34
N MET A 532 18.92 6.82 17.77
CA MET A 532 19.24 5.71 16.88
C MET A 532 20.12 6.17 15.71
N ARG A 533 19.80 7.30 15.11
CA ARG A 533 20.55 7.83 13.97
C ARG A 533 22.00 8.22 14.24
N GLU A 534 22.39 8.33 15.50
CA GLU A 534 23.75 8.61 15.93
C GLU A 534 24.49 7.33 16.34
N CYS A 535 23.81 6.18 16.29
CA CYS A 535 24.35 4.92 16.73
C CYS A 535 25.15 4.22 15.64
N THR A 536 26.26 3.60 16.03
CA THR A 536 27.02 2.67 15.20
C THR A 536 26.27 1.34 15.08
N GLY A 537 26.66 0.48 14.16
CA GLY A 537 26.07 -0.85 14.02
C GLY A 537 26.21 -1.68 15.30
N LYS A 538 27.35 -1.55 16.00
CA LYS A 538 27.53 -2.20 17.31
C LYS A 538 26.47 -1.71 18.31
N GLU A 539 26.28 -0.42 18.46
CA GLU A 539 25.34 0.17 19.41
C GLU A 539 23.87 -0.18 19.11
N ILE A 540 23.48 -0.21 17.82
CA ILE A 540 22.13 -0.68 17.42
C ILE A 540 21.96 -2.17 17.78
N THR A 541 23.01 -2.97 17.59
CA THR A 541 22.98 -4.38 17.98
C THR A 541 22.87 -4.53 19.48
N GLU A 542 23.55 -3.73 20.28
CA GLU A 542 23.45 -3.73 21.75
C GLU A 542 22.04 -3.41 22.22
N GLU A 543 21.38 -2.40 21.66
CA GLU A 543 20.00 -2.05 21.95
C GLU A 543 19.05 -3.19 21.58
N TRP A 544 19.22 -3.80 20.40
CA TRP A 544 18.42 -4.94 19.96
C TRP A 544 18.60 -6.16 20.89
N LEU A 545 19.84 -6.48 21.30
CA LEU A 545 20.14 -7.59 22.23
C LEU A 545 19.51 -7.34 23.61
N TYR A 546 19.50 -6.10 24.07
CA TYR A 546 18.79 -5.72 25.29
C TYR A 546 17.29 -6.06 25.18
N HIS A 547 16.65 -5.70 24.10
CA HIS A 547 15.24 -6.00 23.84
C HIS A 547 14.97 -7.48 23.52
N LEU A 548 15.99 -8.28 23.20
CA LEU A 548 15.87 -9.74 23.12
C LEU A 548 15.95 -10.43 24.50
N GLY A 549 16.32 -9.70 25.56
CA GLY A 549 16.49 -10.24 26.91
C GLY A 549 17.85 -10.90 27.14
N VAL A 550 18.88 -10.48 26.42
CA VAL A 550 20.26 -10.84 26.70
C VAL A 550 20.69 -10.22 28.04
N PRO A 551 21.34 -10.95 28.93
CA PRO A 551 21.90 -10.38 30.16
C PRO A 551 22.85 -9.21 29.85
N THR A 552 22.72 -8.12 30.60
CA THR A 552 23.44 -6.87 30.32
C THR A 552 24.95 -6.99 30.35
N ASP A 553 25.50 -7.94 31.13
CA ASP A 553 26.92 -8.25 31.17
C ASP A 553 27.45 -9.01 29.93
N GLN A 554 26.57 -9.50 29.06
CA GLN A 554 26.91 -10.21 27.84
C GLN A 554 26.67 -9.39 26.55
N ILE A 555 25.90 -8.31 26.64
CA ILE A 555 25.45 -7.54 25.47
C ILE A 555 26.64 -7.04 24.65
N GLU A 556 27.60 -6.37 25.28
CA GLU A 556 28.75 -5.80 24.58
C GLU A 556 29.62 -6.86 23.89
N GLU A 557 29.86 -8.00 24.57
CA GLU A 557 30.61 -9.11 23.99
C GLU A 557 29.91 -9.67 22.75
N LEU A 558 28.60 -9.92 22.85
CA LEU A 558 27.84 -10.49 21.73
C LEU A 558 27.73 -9.52 20.55
N ALA A 559 27.47 -8.24 20.81
CA ALA A 559 27.43 -7.22 19.75
C ALA A 559 28.75 -7.09 19.03
N THR A 560 29.87 -7.22 19.75
CA THR A 560 31.21 -7.08 19.18
C THR A 560 31.67 -8.32 18.41
N ASN A 561 31.44 -9.52 18.96
CA ASN A 561 32.06 -10.74 18.47
C ASN A 561 31.12 -11.69 17.72
N SER A 562 29.80 -11.61 17.98
CA SER A 562 28.79 -12.56 17.47
C SER A 562 27.81 -11.94 16.47
N ALA A 563 27.93 -10.65 16.17
CA ALA A 563 27.11 -9.97 15.18
C ALA A 563 27.92 -8.94 14.38
N ARG A 564 27.43 -8.65 13.18
CA ARG A 564 27.80 -7.49 12.38
C ARG A 564 26.55 -6.75 11.94
N CYS A 565 26.55 -5.44 12.06
CA CYS A 565 25.39 -4.63 11.76
C CYS A 565 25.74 -3.52 10.78
N VAL A 566 24.82 -3.25 9.85
CA VAL A 566 24.87 -2.15 8.88
C VAL A 566 23.70 -1.23 9.12
N PRO A 567 23.87 -0.11 9.81
CA PRO A 567 22.89 0.94 9.93
C PRO A 567 22.58 1.57 8.58
N THR A 568 21.34 1.95 8.38
CA THR A 568 20.85 2.50 7.11
C THR A 568 19.84 3.61 7.39
N MET A 569 20.27 4.85 7.23
CA MET A 569 19.41 6.02 7.36
C MET A 569 18.77 6.36 6.02
N MET A 570 17.44 6.49 6.00
CA MET A 570 16.66 6.75 4.79
C MET A 570 15.85 8.04 4.94
N PRO A 571 16.29 9.16 4.36
CA PRO A 571 15.67 10.47 4.57
C PRO A 571 14.22 10.58 4.09
N TYR A 572 13.84 9.82 3.06
CA TYR A 572 12.55 9.96 2.37
C TYR A 572 11.69 8.70 2.44
N ILE A 573 11.96 7.79 3.38
CA ILE A 573 11.34 6.46 3.36
C ILE A 573 9.82 6.49 3.51
N THR A 574 9.26 7.47 4.24
CA THR A 574 7.82 7.66 4.41
C THR A 574 7.27 8.90 3.69
N ALA A 575 8.05 9.50 2.79
CA ALA A 575 7.67 10.72 2.06
C ALA A 575 6.29 10.61 1.38
N PHE A 576 5.93 9.44 0.86
CA PHE A 576 4.63 9.21 0.22
C PHE A 576 3.43 9.27 1.18
N PHE A 577 3.65 9.28 2.49
CA PHE A 577 2.59 9.44 3.50
C PHE A 577 2.37 10.88 3.95
N MET A 578 3.12 11.84 3.43
CA MET A 578 2.93 13.24 3.81
C MET A 578 1.54 13.75 3.41
N PRO A 579 0.93 14.64 4.23
CA PRO A 579 -0.36 15.26 3.92
C PRO A 579 -0.33 15.94 2.55
N ARG A 580 -1.38 15.71 1.78
CA ARG A 580 -1.50 16.19 0.40
C ARG A 580 -2.94 16.49 0.01
N THR A 581 -3.07 17.21 -1.10
CA THR A 581 -4.33 17.40 -1.83
C THR A 581 -4.30 16.64 -3.17
N LYS A 582 -5.41 16.68 -3.89
CA LYS A 582 -5.48 16.18 -5.26
C LYS A 582 -4.57 17.02 -6.16
N GLY A 583 -3.75 16.37 -6.97
CA GLY A 583 -2.81 17.00 -7.91
C GLY A 583 -1.43 17.30 -7.32
N ASP A 584 -1.21 17.12 -6.01
CA ASP A 584 0.15 17.17 -5.45
C ASP A 584 1.02 16.02 -5.99
N ARG A 585 0.44 14.82 -6.14
CA ARG A 585 0.99 13.80 -7.05
C ARG A 585 0.41 14.01 -8.44
N PRO A 586 1.24 13.99 -9.51
CA PRO A 586 0.73 14.03 -10.86
C PRO A 586 -0.01 12.74 -11.22
N ASP A 587 -1.00 12.81 -12.06
CA ASP A 587 -1.58 11.63 -12.69
C ASP A 587 -0.50 10.81 -13.40
N VAL A 588 -0.69 9.48 -13.50
CA VAL A 588 0.21 8.61 -14.27
C VAL A 588 0.46 9.17 -15.67
N ILE A 589 -0.58 9.60 -16.36
CA ILE A 589 -0.46 10.36 -17.62
C ILE A 589 -1.10 11.73 -17.35
N PRO A 590 -0.31 12.79 -17.12
CA PRO A 590 -0.85 14.13 -16.90
C PRO A 590 -1.70 14.60 -18.06
N ASP A 591 -2.71 15.43 -17.79
CA ASP A 591 -3.60 15.94 -18.81
C ASP A 591 -2.83 16.69 -19.91
N GLY A 592 -3.13 16.36 -21.16
CA GLY A 592 -2.47 16.90 -22.32
C GLY A 592 -1.17 16.23 -22.73
N CYS A 593 -0.56 15.39 -21.89
CA CYS A 593 0.63 14.64 -22.28
C CYS A 593 0.32 13.59 -23.35
N VAL A 594 1.09 13.60 -24.43
CA VAL A 594 0.89 12.69 -25.57
C VAL A 594 1.93 11.58 -25.64
N ASN A 595 3.12 11.80 -25.05
CA ASN A 595 4.25 10.88 -25.13
C ASN A 595 5.01 10.73 -23.80
N PHE A 596 4.40 11.11 -22.68
CA PHE A 596 5.04 11.15 -21.37
C PHE A 596 4.12 10.58 -20.28
N ALA A 597 4.71 9.83 -19.34
CA ALA A 597 4.04 9.33 -18.16
C ALA A 597 4.97 9.32 -16.93
N PHE A 598 4.39 9.52 -15.75
CA PHE A 598 5.03 9.26 -14.48
C PHE A 598 4.77 7.82 -14.00
N LEU A 599 5.72 7.26 -13.24
CA LEU A 599 5.67 5.90 -12.70
C LEU A 599 5.98 5.89 -11.21
N GLY A 600 5.48 4.86 -10.51
CA GLY A 600 5.88 4.53 -9.16
C GLY A 600 5.07 5.23 -8.08
N GLN A 601 5.63 5.32 -6.88
CA GLN A 601 4.92 5.69 -5.66
C GLN A 601 4.45 7.15 -5.63
N PHE A 602 4.97 8.01 -6.47
CA PHE A 602 4.63 9.44 -6.53
C PHE A 602 3.85 9.84 -7.78
N ALA A 603 3.43 8.88 -8.59
CA ALA A 603 2.39 9.06 -9.60
C ALA A 603 1.02 8.71 -9.01
N ASP A 604 -0.03 9.47 -9.32
CA ASP A 604 -1.35 9.25 -8.73
C ASP A 604 -2.19 8.27 -9.57
N THR A 605 -2.70 7.24 -8.92
CA THR A 605 -3.78 6.41 -9.44
C THR A 605 -4.87 6.27 -8.38
N PRO A 606 -6.14 6.57 -8.72
CA PRO A 606 -7.24 6.48 -7.77
C PRO A 606 -7.66 5.04 -7.48
N ARG A 607 -6.98 4.07 -8.08
CA ARG A 607 -7.35 2.65 -8.01
C ARG A 607 -6.68 1.89 -6.89
N ASP A 608 -5.56 2.39 -6.34
CA ASP A 608 -4.77 1.67 -5.34
C ASP A 608 -4.16 2.63 -4.32
N THR A 609 -3.37 2.11 -3.38
CA THR A 609 -2.66 2.90 -2.38
C THR A 609 -1.15 2.71 -2.48
N VAL A 610 -0.41 3.76 -2.17
CA VAL A 610 1.06 3.80 -2.20
C VAL A 610 1.73 2.79 -1.26
N PHE A 611 3.04 2.69 -1.31
CA PHE A 611 3.89 1.80 -0.48
C PHE A 611 3.72 0.31 -0.76
N THR A 612 3.07 -0.06 -1.85
CA THR A 612 2.96 -1.46 -2.26
C THR A 612 3.76 -1.70 -3.55
N THR A 613 4.25 -2.93 -3.71
CA THR A 613 4.85 -3.37 -4.98
C THR A 613 3.79 -3.37 -6.10
N GLU A 614 2.54 -3.64 -5.76
CA GLU A 614 1.41 -3.58 -6.67
C GLU A 614 1.24 -2.19 -7.28
N TYR A 615 1.29 -1.13 -6.45
CA TYR A 615 1.14 0.25 -6.91
C TYR A 615 2.17 0.63 -7.98
N SER A 616 3.43 0.23 -7.77
CA SER A 616 4.50 0.45 -8.75
C SER A 616 4.21 -0.24 -10.08
N VAL A 617 3.74 -1.48 -10.05
CA VAL A 617 3.43 -2.25 -11.27
C VAL A 617 2.16 -1.75 -11.93
N ARG A 618 1.15 -1.34 -11.15
CA ARG A 618 -0.11 -0.78 -11.66
C ARG A 618 0.11 0.52 -12.41
N THR A 619 0.86 1.47 -11.84
CA THR A 619 1.19 2.74 -12.53
C THR A 619 1.94 2.49 -13.84
N ALA A 620 2.83 1.49 -13.87
CA ALA A 620 3.54 1.08 -15.09
C ALA A 620 2.59 0.50 -16.15
N MET A 621 1.66 -0.36 -15.75
CA MET A 621 0.67 -0.94 -16.67
C MET A 621 -0.24 0.15 -17.24
N GLU A 622 -0.76 1.04 -16.39
CA GLU A 622 -1.59 2.18 -16.81
C GLU A 622 -0.86 3.09 -17.78
N ALA A 623 0.41 3.43 -17.50
CA ALA A 623 1.24 4.28 -18.36
C ALA A 623 1.44 3.67 -19.76
N VAL A 624 1.85 2.41 -19.80
CA VAL A 624 2.10 1.71 -21.08
C VAL A 624 0.82 1.54 -21.87
N TYR A 625 -0.27 1.12 -21.22
CA TYR A 625 -1.54 0.89 -21.89
C TYR A 625 -2.16 2.18 -22.41
N GLY A 626 -2.04 3.28 -21.65
CA GLY A 626 -2.53 4.59 -22.06
C GLY A 626 -1.75 5.16 -23.24
N LEU A 627 -0.41 5.22 -23.14
CA LEU A 627 0.43 5.85 -24.19
C LEU A 627 0.50 5.04 -25.49
N LEU A 628 0.44 3.71 -25.42
CA LEU A 628 0.43 2.85 -26.62
C LEU A 628 -0.95 2.51 -27.12
N GLY A 629 -2.00 2.75 -26.34
CA GLY A 629 -3.36 2.33 -26.67
C GLY A 629 -3.51 0.81 -26.71
N VAL A 630 -2.84 0.09 -25.80
CA VAL A 630 -2.96 -1.37 -25.70
C VAL A 630 -4.41 -1.76 -25.46
N ASP A 631 -4.95 -2.67 -26.27
CA ASP A 631 -6.35 -3.10 -26.17
C ASP A 631 -6.50 -4.28 -25.20
N ARG A 632 -6.21 -4.02 -23.96
CA ARG A 632 -6.36 -4.93 -22.81
C ARG A 632 -6.67 -4.12 -21.56
N GLY A 633 -7.61 -4.62 -20.73
CA GLY A 633 -7.99 -3.93 -19.49
C GLY A 633 -6.92 -4.06 -18.42
N VAL A 634 -6.72 -2.98 -17.66
CA VAL A 634 -5.96 -3.01 -16.40
C VAL A 634 -6.82 -3.72 -15.35
N PRO A 635 -6.29 -4.73 -14.63
CA PRO A 635 -7.05 -5.39 -13.56
C PRO A 635 -7.54 -4.38 -12.51
N GLU A 636 -8.83 -4.44 -12.17
CA GLU A 636 -9.36 -3.69 -11.03
C GLU A 636 -8.67 -4.11 -9.74
N VAL A 637 -8.54 -3.20 -8.80
CA VAL A 637 -8.21 -3.54 -7.42
C VAL A 637 -9.34 -4.41 -6.86
N TRP A 638 -9.01 -5.48 -6.15
CA TRP A 638 -10.05 -6.31 -5.56
C TRP A 638 -10.95 -5.49 -4.64
N GLY A 639 -12.23 -5.48 -4.97
CA GLY A 639 -13.22 -4.61 -4.34
C GLY A 639 -13.69 -5.08 -2.98
N SER A 640 -12.79 -5.48 -2.07
CA SER A 640 -13.12 -5.92 -0.70
C SER A 640 -13.93 -4.87 0.07
N VAL A 641 -13.68 -3.60 -0.19
CA VAL A 641 -14.43 -2.46 0.34
C VAL A 641 -15.92 -2.47 -0.05
N TYR A 642 -16.30 -3.21 -1.09
CA TYR A 642 -17.69 -3.40 -1.54
C TYR A 642 -18.24 -4.77 -1.15
N ASP A 643 -17.44 -5.65 -0.54
CA ASP A 643 -17.88 -6.94 -0.04
C ASP A 643 -18.44 -6.78 1.38
N VAL A 644 -19.75 -6.88 1.49
CA VAL A 644 -20.43 -6.73 2.78
C VAL A 644 -19.95 -7.74 3.83
N ARG A 645 -19.48 -8.92 3.43
CA ARG A 645 -18.95 -9.94 4.34
C ARG A 645 -17.66 -9.45 5.00
N GLU A 646 -16.74 -8.92 4.18
CA GLU A 646 -15.48 -8.35 4.66
C GLU A 646 -15.71 -7.17 5.61
N LEU A 647 -16.68 -6.30 5.30
CA LEU A 647 -17.03 -5.16 6.15
C LEU A 647 -17.62 -5.60 7.49
N LEU A 648 -18.46 -6.64 7.49
CA LEU A 648 -19.06 -7.19 8.71
C LEU A 648 -17.98 -7.85 9.58
N ASP A 649 -17.16 -8.74 9.02
CA ASP A 649 -16.08 -9.42 9.74
C ASP A 649 -15.09 -8.43 10.34
N SER A 650 -14.66 -7.44 9.54
CA SER A 650 -13.74 -6.41 9.99
C SER A 650 -14.32 -5.56 11.13
N SER A 651 -15.63 -5.24 11.09
CA SER A 651 -16.28 -4.46 12.14
C SER A 651 -16.31 -5.20 13.47
N VAL A 652 -16.57 -6.52 13.46
CA VAL A 652 -16.53 -7.37 14.66
C VAL A 652 -15.09 -7.49 15.17
N LYS A 653 -14.13 -7.65 14.25
CA LYS A 653 -12.71 -7.82 14.61
C LYS A 653 -12.12 -6.57 15.23
N LEU A 654 -12.40 -5.38 14.69
CA LEU A 654 -11.97 -4.09 15.27
C LEU A 654 -12.50 -3.88 16.70
N MET A 655 -13.60 -4.54 17.05
CA MET A 655 -14.22 -4.48 18.38
C MET A 655 -13.88 -5.70 19.25
N ASP A 656 -12.81 -6.43 18.95
CA ASP A 656 -12.36 -7.63 19.69
C ASP A 656 -13.48 -8.66 19.89
N GLY A 657 -14.26 -8.91 18.84
CA GLY A 657 -15.37 -9.87 18.82
C GLY A 657 -16.70 -9.35 19.38
N LYS A 658 -16.79 -8.07 19.74
CA LYS A 658 -18.09 -7.46 20.09
C LYS A 658 -18.86 -7.13 18.82
N SER A 659 -20.16 -7.41 18.84
CA SER A 659 -21.02 -7.03 17.73
C SER A 659 -21.25 -5.51 17.69
N PRO A 660 -21.23 -4.87 16.51
CA PRO A 660 -21.68 -3.48 16.39
C PRO A 660 -23.11 -3.24 16.92
N LEU A 661 -23.96 -4.26 16.97
CA LEU A 661 -25.29 -4.17 17.56
C LEU A 661 -25.30 -4.07 19.09
N GLU A 662 -24.19 -4.41 19.76
CA GLU A 662 -24.02 -4.27 21.21
C GLU A 662 -23.69 -2.83 21.62
N ILE A 663 -23.26 -1.99 20.68
CA ILE A 663 -22.98 -0.58 20.94
C ILE A 663 -24.25 0.12 21.44
N ASP A 664 -24.12 0.90 22.50
CA ASP A 664 -25.21 1.76 22.97
C ASP A 664 -25.34 2.98 22.05
N LEU A 665 -26.45 3.04 21.33
CA LEU A 665 -26.77 4.10 20.37
C LEU A 665 -27.68 5.18 21.02
N GLY A 666 -27.77 5.20 22.34
CA GLY A 666 -28.64 6.13 23.03
C GLY A 666 -30.08 6.03 22.56
N PRO A 667 -30.74 7.16 22.19
CA PRO A 667 -32.15 7.15 21.75
C PRO A 667 -32.42 6.26 20.54
N LEU A 668 -31.42 5.97 19.70
CA LEU A 668 -31.59 5.16 18.49
C LEU A 668 -31.70 3.66 18.78
N ASN A 669 -31.40 3.21 19.99
CA ASN A 669 -31.56 1.81 20.40
C ASN A 669 -33.00 1.31 20.23
N ILE A 670 -34.00 2.20 20.24
CA ILE A 670 -35.42 1.85 20.03
C ILE A 670 -35.65 1.23 18.65
N PHE A 671 -34.84 1.51 17.67
CA PHE A 671 -34.94 0.97 16.29
C PHE A 671 -34.34 -0.41 16.13
N LYS A 672 -33.41 -0.84 17.01
CA LYS A 672 -32.73 -2.13 16.90
C LYS A 672 -33.68 -3.31 16.85
N LYS A 673 -34.60 -3.41 17.82
CA LYS A 673 -35.56 -4.51 17.90
C LYS A 673 -36.53 -4.57 16.70
N PRO A 674 -37.15 -3.47 16.24
CA PRO A 674 -37.97 -3.50 15.04
C PRO A 674 -37.22 -3.94 13.79
N ILE A 675 -35.98 -3.50 13.60
CA ILE A 675 -35.14 -3.87 12.45
C ILE A 675 -34.83 -5.36 12.50
N LEU A 676 -34.31 -5.87 13.63
CA LEU A 676 -34.00 -7.29 13.80
C LEU A 676 -35.24 -8.18 13.60
N LYS A 677 -36.42 -7.73 14.06
CA LYS A 677 -37.68 -8.44 13.81
C LYS A 677 -38.06 -8.44 12.33
N ALA A 678 -37.78 -7.36 11.61
CA ALA A 678 -38.14 -7.23 10.19
C ALA A 678 -37.24 -8.12 9.29
N ILE A 679 -36.01 -8.40 9.68
CA ILE A 679 -35.10 -9.27 8.91
C ILE A 679 -35.21 -10.75 9.29
N LYS A 680 -35.97 -11.09 10.34
CA LYS A 680 -36.11 -12.46 10.83
C LYS A 680 -36.54 -13.43 9.73
N GLY A 681 -35.84 -14.54 9.56
CA GLY A 681 -36.12 -15.55 8.54
C GLY A 681 -35.64 -15.15 7.13
N THR A 682 -34.97 -14.03 6.97
CA THR A 682 -34.41 -13.58 5.67
C THR A 682 -32.94 -13.99 5.48
N VAL A 683 -32.46 -13.88 4.24
CA VAL A 683 -31.03 -14.04 3.91
C VAL A 683 -30.17 -13.05 4.67
N ILE A 684 -30.69 -11.86 4.98
CA ILE A 684 -30.00 -10.83 5.75
C ILE A 684 -29.76 -11.31 7.19
N GLU A 685 -30.76 -11.88 7.85
CA GLU A 685 -30.57 -12.46 9.18
C GLU A 685 -29.50 -13.54 9.18
N LYS A 686 -29.52 -14.42 8.17
CA LYS A 686 -28.52 -15.46 8.02
C LYS A 686 -27.12 -14.85 7.84
N LEU A 687 -26.96 -13.90 6.92
CA LEU A 687 -25.70 -13.21 6.70
C LEU A 687 -25.15 -12.59 7.99
N LEU A 688 -25.99 -11.87 8.75
CA LEU A 688 -25.56 -11.23 9.99
C LEU A 688 -25.23 -12.24 11.10
N LYS A 689 -25.83 -13.44 11.08
CA LYS A 689 -25.45 -14.54 11.98
C LYS A 689 -24.17 -15.22 11.56
N ASP A 690 -23.99 -15.46 10.28
CA ASP A 690 -22.78 -16.10 9.72
C ASP A 690 -21.53 -15.27 10.00
N HIS A 691 -21.68 -13.96 10.24
CA HIS A 691 -20.61 -13.00 10.54
C HIS A 691 -20.67 -12.43 11.98
N ASP A 692 -21.28 -13.15 12.91
CA ASP A 692 -21.34 -12.82 14.35
C ASP A 692 -21.93 -11.44 14.72
N ILE A 693 -22.59 -10.77 13.78
CA ILE A 693 -23.31 -9.50 14.05
C ILE A 693 -24.56 -9.75 14.91
N ILE A 694 -25.26 -10.84 14.63
CA ILE A 694 -26.36 -11.34 15.47
C ILE A 694 -25.87 -12.60 16.18
N LYS A 695 -25.54 -12.48 17.45
CA LYS A 695 -25.11 -13.63 18.27
C LYS A 695 -26.26 -14.58 18.58
N SER A 696 -25.95 -15.86 18.78
CA SER A 696 -26.94 -16.91 19.02
C SER A 696 -27.80 -16.70 20.28
N ASP A 697 -27.26 -15.98 21.26
CA ASP A 697 -27.90 -15.63 22.53
C ASP A 697 -28.64 -14.28 22.49
N MET A 698 -28.53 -13.53 21.39
CA MET A 698 -29.17 -12.21 21.24
C MET A 698 -30.67 -12.36 21.10
N LYS A 699 -31.44 -11.82 22.07
CA LYS A 699 -32.88 -11.78 22.06
C LYS A 699 -33.39 -10.54 21.32
N TYR A 700 -34.22 -10.73 20.28
CA TYR A 700 -34.81 -9.66 19.48
C TYR A 700 -36.25 -9.90 19.10
#